data_20877c6f0f1e43f830c9d7741ec0ef6e
#
_entry.id   20877c6f0f1e43f830c9d7741ec0ef6e
#
_cell.length_a   1.000
_cell.length_b   1.000
_cell.length_c   1.000
_cell.angle_alpha   90.00
_cell.angle_beta   90.00
_cell.angle_gamma   90.00
#
_symmetry.space_group_name_H-M   'P 1'
#
loop_
_entity.id
_entity.type
_entity.pdbx_description
1 polymer ?
#
loop_
_entity_poly.entity_id
_entity_poly.type
_entity_poly.pdbx_seq_one_letter_code
_entity_poly.pdbx_strand_id
1 'polypeptide(L)'
;IKSYLFASLKLKGDKYTRTQLANIARQINKQYAIPLIILFQYNNLVTIAVVTRRQNLKDTQRDVLEKVTMIKDIKTTDTHRAHIDILADLSLEKLSEHYIINSFETLHNAWSATLDINELNKRFYKELSNWYFWAIKKVVFPAGDEENEEVRNSIGLIRLLTRLIFVWFMKEKGLIPDALFDPQKLTNIIKFEDFNDSAYYKAILQNLFFATLNTEMNKDKENSRRFRRKIKSNMNPDFNVHTLFRYESLFHHPEQVIDEYFADIPFLNGGLFECLDTEITNNNQKSYIRIDGFSDRPDNVLKVPDELFLSGIEQNIDLNEIYGTQNKSYQVRGLFSILNSYKFTVAENTPIEEEVALDPELLGCVFENLLASYNPETKTTARHETGSFYTPREIVDYMVDESLIAYLINELPYSTKEEKEDSELKLRLLLYYTDEDHLFNPEEVDILINSIDNLKVIDPACGSGAFLMGLLLKIVYILHKLDPHNTKWKQQQIDNINKLIADMRQSVTDPKVREDNIQKLKDSIQDIEQTFDEFDFDYSRKLFLIEHCIYGIDIQPIAIQITKLRLFISLLVDQYPKQGEPNLGIRALPNLETNLVAANSLIPLELENQMDIFNTIIENYISKIKAFHKEYFSTRNRKDKLDLKAREHKLRMEFSEELKKSAFPAQEAEDIANWDPYSVNSIAPFFNPTIMFGLTNFNIVIANPPYVRQENIAYKDLLDKSGYQIFNSTSDLYTYFYELAYKLLSENGIATFITSNKWLRSKYGTKLRQFLKQNTKLQIVIDFGGYQVFKSSTVDTNIILFLKAKPEPQHLFNFVNIPADLKPENLSQFLYNNMQTLQQKTLEVNCWTLADNSILNLKTKIEKAGKPLKDWD
;
A
#
# COMPACT_ATOMS: atom_id res chain seq x y z
N ILE A 1 16.13 16.55 30.89
CA ILE A 1 14.75 16.49 31.42
C ILE A 1 14.79 16.75 32.90
N LYS A 2 14.27 17.92 33.35
CA LYS A 2 14.28 18.32 34.76
C LYS A 2 13.05 17.82 35.53
N SER A 3 11.96 17.48 34.85
CA SER A 3 10.69 17.05 35.47
C SER A 3 9.98 16.06 34.56
N TYR A 4 9.29 15.10 35.17
CA TYR A 4 8.45 14.11 34.51
C TYR A 4 7.14 13.96 35.28
N LEU A 5 6.00 13.89 34.60
CA LEU A 5 4.71 13.70 35.21
C LEU A 5 4.23 12.26 35.08
N PHE A 6 3.83 11.66 36.19
CA PHE A 6 3.13 10.36 36.21
C PHE A 6 1.70 10.59 36.61
N ALA A 7 0.76 10.18 35.80
CA ALA A 7 -0.68 10.34 36.06
C ALA A 7 -1.40 8.97 35.97
N SER A 8 -2.44 8.79 36.76
CA SER A 8 -3.35 7.66 36.67
C SER A 8 -4.78 8.18 36.52
N LEU A 9 -5.51 7.66 35.53
CA LEU A 9 -6.88 8.07 35.25
C LEU A 9 -7.79 6.87 35.12
N LYS A 10 -8.88 6.89 35.87
CA LYS A 10 -9.95 5.92 35.73
C LYS A 10 -11.05 6.50 34.84
N LEU A 11 -11.27 5.84 33.68
CA LEU A 11 -12.26 6.25 32.69
C LEU A 11 -13.58 5.50 32.91
N LYS A 12 -14.71 6.11 32.49
CA LYS A 12 -16.05 5.56 32.75
C LYS A 12 -16.53 4.57 31.66
N GLY A 13 -15.98 4.65 30.44
CA GLY A 13 -16.37 3.78 29.32
C GLY A 13 -15.72 2.41 29.38
N ASP A 14 -16.29 1.45 28.65
CA ASP A 14 -15.78 0.07 28.59
C ASP A 14 -14.66 -0.12 27.55
N LYS A 15 -14.66 0.68 26.49
CA LYS A 15 -13.67 0.64 25.40
C LYS A 15 -13.33 2.06 24.93
N TYR A 16 -12.08 2.24 24.53
CA TYR A 16 -11.59 3.50 23.96
C TYR A 16 -10.75 3.23 22.72
N THR A 17 -10.90 4.07 21.71
CA THR A 17 -9.99 4.05 20.55
C THR A 17 -8.62 4.65 20.93
N ARG A 18 -7.59 4.36 20.14
CA ARG A 18 -6.25 4.95 20.32
C ARG A 18 -6.33 6.47 20.30
N THR A 19 -7.02 7.04 19.31
CA THR A 19 -7.19 8.50 19.15
C THR A 19 -7.93 9.14 20.33
N GLN A 20 -8.95 8.49 20.91
CA GLN A 20 -9.63 9.02 22.10
C GLN A 20 -8.68 9.12 23.31
N LEU A 21 -7.88 8.08 23.55
CA LEU A 21 -6.89 8.08 24.63
C LEU A 21 -5.76 9.09 24.37
N ALA A 22 -5.30 9.20 23.12
CA ALA A 22 -4.32 10.19 22.71
C ALA A 22 -4.83 11.62 22.92
N ASN A 23 -6.08 11.91 22.58
CA ASN A 23 -6.68 13.22 22.80
C ASN A 23 -6.75 13.57 24.29
N ILE A 24 -7.10 12.62 25.15
CA ILE A 24 -7.06 12.84 26.62
C ILE A 24 -5.62 13.14 27.07
N ALA A 25 -4.64 12.35 26.59
CA ALA A 25 -3.22 12.57 26.92
C ALA A 25 -2.72 13.94 26.46
N ARG A 26 -3.13 14.39 25.26
CA ARG A 26 -2.80 15.71 24.72
C ARG A 26 -3.42 16.85 25.55
N GLN A 27 -4.69 16.71 25.94
CA GLN A 27 -5.36 17.71 26.78
C GLN A 27 -4.64 17.89 28.12
N ILE A 28 -4.19 16.81 28.75
CA ILE A 28 -3.40 16.86 29.97
C ILE A 28 -2.04 17.51 29.71
N ASN A 29 -1.39 17.14 28.63
CA ASN A 29 -0.08 17.69 28.27
C ASN A 29 -0.12 19.18 27.90
N LYS A 30 -1.27 19.70 27.42
CA LYS A 30 -1.47 21.15 27.22
C LYS A 30 -1.41 21.92 28.53
N GLN A 31 -1.86 21.30 29.65
CA GLN A 31 -1.78 21.94 30.98
C GLN A 31 -0.39 21.80 31.62
N TYR A 32 0.30 20.71 31.36
CA TYR A 32 1.60 20.39 31.91
C TYR A 32 2.59 20.12 30.74
N ALA A 33 3.28 21.17 30.33
CA ALA A 33 4.20 21.13 29.19
C ALA A 33 5.52 20.41 29.52
N ILE A 34 5.44 19.15 29.98
CA ILE A 34 6.58 18.29 30.35
C ILE A 34 6.30 16.86 29.84
N PRO A 35 7.32 16.00 29.68
CA PRO A 35 7.12 14.58 29.37
C PRO A 35 6.22 13.91 30.41
N LEU A 36 5.34 13.02 29.95
CA LEU A 36 4.24 12.49 30.74
C LEU A 36 4.04 11.00 30.47
N ILE A 37 3.86 10.22 31.53
CA ILE A 37 3.32 8.85 31.45
C ILE A 37 1.95 8.83 32.11
N ILE A 38 0.97 8.29 31.39
CA ILE A 38 -0.41 8.16 31.87
C ILE A 38 -0.80 6.69 31.93
N LEU A 39 -1.31 6.26 33.09
CA LEU A 39 -1.97 4.96 33.24
C LEU A 39 -3.48 5.18 33.12
N PHE A 40 -4.07 4.75 32.03
CA PHE A 40 -5.52 4.70 31.85
C PHE A 40 -6.06 3.38 32.35
N GLN A 41 -7.11 3.42 33.17
CA GLN A 41 -7.84 2.25 33.61
C GLN A 41 -9.32 2.36 33.22
N TYR A 42 -9.84 1.37 32.53
CA TYR A 42 -11.24 1.27 32.11
C TYR A 42 -11.64 -0.21 32.03
N ASN A 43 -12.80 -0.53 32.63
CA ASN A 43 -13.24 -1.91 32.81
C ASN A 43 -12.10 -2.78 33.40
N ASN A 44 -11.77 -3.92 32.79
CA ASN A 44 -10.65 -4.80 33.16
C ASN A 44 -9.40 -4.57 32.29
N LEU A 45 -9.30 -3.38 31.69
CA LEU A 45 -8.22 -3.01 30.78
C LEU A 45 -7.38 -1.89 31.38
N VAL A 46 -6.08 -1.95 31.12
CA VAL A 46 -5.11 -0.90 31.42
C VAL A 46 -4.41 -0.50 30.13
N THR A 47 -4.23 0.80 29.91
CA THR A 47 -3.39 1.34 28.85
C THR A 47 -2.33 2.26 29.44
N ILE A 48 -1.09 2.07 29.03
CA ILE A 48 0.02 2.96 29.38
C ILE A 48 0.31 3.85 28.18
N ALA A 49 0.23 5.16 28.36
CA ALA A 49 0.54 6.14 27.33
C ALA A 49 1.77 6.96 27.73
N VAL A 50 2.76 7.03 26.85
CA VAL A 50 3.96 7.84 27.01
C VAL A 50 3.87 9.01 26.04
N VAL A 51 3.93 10.23 26.57
CA VAL A 51 3.89 11.47 25.79
C VAL A 51 5.30 12.02 25.69
N THR A 52 5.82 12.09 24.47
CA THR A 52 7.11 12.71 24.17
C THR A 52 6.91 14.12 23.63
N ARG A 53 7.91 14.98 23.80
CA ARG A 53 7.89 16.39 23.40
C ARG A 53 9.13 16.72 22.58
N ARG A 54 8.98 17.65 21.62
CA ARG A 54 10.08 18.20 20.82
C ARG A 54 10.04 19.72 20.82
N GLN A 55 11.12 20.34 20.39
CA GLN A 55 11.17 21.79 20.21
C GLN A 55 10.21 22.25 19.10
N ASN A 56 9.57 23.40 19.28
CA ASN A 56 8.72 23.99 18.25
C ASN A 56 9.56 24.51 17.08
N LEU A 57 9.09 24.28 15.87
CA LEU A 57 9.73 24.73 14.63
C LEU A 57 9.89 26.27 14.51
N LYS A 58 8.93 27.02 15.08
CA LYS A 58 8.88 28.50 15.00
C LYS A 58 9.50 29.17 16.22
N ASP A 59 9.45 28.53 17.37
CA ASP A 59 9.91 29.10 18.65
C ASP A 59 10.70 28.02 19.40
N THR A 60 12.01 28.01 19.21
CA THR A 60 12.93 27.04 19.83
C THR A 60 12.97 27.13 21.37
N GLN A 61 12.32 28.16 21.96
CA GLN A 61 12.16 28.26 23.42
C GLN A 61 10.92 27.52 23.95
N ARG A 62 10.06 26.99 23.05
CA ARG A 62 8.87 26.24 23.39
C ARG A 62 8.95 24.81 22.89
N ASP A 63 8.59 23.89 23.75
CA ASP A 63 8.40 22.48 23.37
C ASP A 63 6.95 22.26 22.97
N VAL A 64 6.76 21.50 21.90
CA VAL A 64 5.45 20.99 21.47
C VAL A 64 5.38 19.48 21.67
N LEU A 65 4.17 18.95 21.77
CA LEU A 65 3.95 17.52 21.80
C LEU A 65 4.47 16.90 20.50
N GLU A 66 5.31 15.89 20.60
CA GLU A 66 5.83 15.14 19.46
C GLU A 66 4.90 13.99 19.12
N LYS A 67 4.78 13.03 20.02
CA LYS A 67 3.93 11.87 19.83
C LYS A 67 3.41 11.29 21.13
N VAL A 68 2.34 10.50 21.02
CA VAL A 68 1.80 9.67 22.10
C VAL A 68 1.99 8.20 21.72
N THR A 69 2.85 7.50 22.45
CA THR A 69 3.10 6.06 22.27
C THR A 69 2.34 5.29 23.33
N MET A 70 1.62 4.23 22.96
CA MET A 70 0.75 3.48 23.86
C MET A 70 1.01 1.98 23.86
N ILE A 71 0.97 1.38 25.04
CA ILE A 71 0.74 -0.05 25.23
C ILE A 71 -0.75 -0.19 25.58
N LYS A 72 -1.57 -0.53 24.59
CA LYS A 72 -3.02 -0.41 24.68
C LYS A 72 -3.72 -1.72 25.06
N ASP A 73 -4.80 -1.63 25.83
CA ASP A 73 -5.71 -2.72 26.16
C ASP A 73 -5.04 -3.93 26.85
N ILE A 74 -4.17 -3.68 27.80
CA ILE A 74 -3.56 -4.71 28.65
C ILE A 74 -4.68 -5.30 29.54
N LYS A 75 -5.05 -6.55 29.30
CA LYS A 75 -6.03 -7.27 30.14
C LYS A 75 -5.40 -7.61 31.49
N THR A 76 -6.07 -7.24 32.58
CA THR A 76 -5.56 -7.47 33.95
C THR A 76 -5.78 -8.90 34.44
N THR A 77 -6.75 -9.61 33.89
CA THR A 77 -7.13 -10.99 34.30
C THR A 77 -6.46 -12.07 33.46
N ASP A 78 -6.16 -11.78 32.18
CA ASP A 78 -5.54 -12.69 31.23
C ASP A 78 -4.66 -11.86 30.30
N THR A 79 -3.48 -11.50 30.79
CA THR A 79 -2.56 -10.60 30.09
C THR A 79 -1.90 -11.29 28.92
N HIS A 80 -2.02 -10.69 27.73
CA HIS A 80 -1.36 -11.18 26.52
C HIS A 80 0.16 -11.23 26.71
N ARG A 81 0.80 -12.31 26.26
CA ARG A 81 2.25 -12.53 26.42
C ARG A 81 3.09 -11.33 25.91
N ALA A 82 2.75 -10.77 24.75
CA ALA A 82 3.46 -9.61 24.19
C ALA A 82 3.45 -8.40 25.15
N HIS A 83 2.35 -8.16 25.84
CA HIS A 83 2.29 -7.07 26.84
C HIS A 83 3.20 -7.36 28.03
N ILE A 84 3.26 -8.63 28.50
CA ILE A 84 4.16 -9.03 29.59
C ILE A 84 5.61 -8.82 29.18
N ASP A 85 5.98 -9.25 27.98
CA ASP A 85 7.34 -9.12 27.47
C ASP A 85 7.75 -7.64 27.32
N ILE A 86 6.89 -6.78 26.75
CA ILE A 86 7.14 -5.34 26.65
C ILE A 86 7.31 -4.69 28.03
N LEU A 87 6.41 -5.03 28.98
CA LEU A 87 6.49 -4.48 30.34
C LEU A 87 7.74 -4.96 31.08
N ALA A 88 8.15 -6.20 30.87
CA ALA A 88 9.41 -6.73 31.41
C ALA A 88 10.63 -6.01 30.83
N ASP A 89 10.65 -5.76 29.53
CA ASP A 89 11.71 -5.03 28.84
C ASP A 89 11.83 -3.56 29.30
N LEU A 90 10.73 -2.96 29.80
CA LEU A 90 10.74 -1.60 30.40
C LEU A 90 11.24 -1.57 31.84
N SER A 91 11.51 -2.72 32.46
CA SER A 91 12.03 -2.77 33.82
C SER A 91 13.47 -2.24 33.90
N LEU A 92 13.81 -1.57 35.00
CA LEU A 92 15.14 -0.97 35.19
C LEU A 92 16.25 -2.03 35.08
N GLU A 93 15.99 -3.25 35.54
CA GLU A 93 16.92 -4.38 35.46
C GLU A 93 17.23 -4.70 34.00
N LYS A 94 16.21 -4.92 33.18
CA LYS A 94 16.38 -5.24 31.75
C LYS A 94 16.98 -4.10 30.95
N LEU A 95 16.56 -2.89 31.19
CA LEU A 95 17.12 -1.70 30.55
C LEU A 95 18.62 -1.55 30.86
N SER A 96 19.03 -1.83 32.10
CA SER A 96 20.45 -1.75 32.51
C SER A 96 21.36 -2.79 31.86
N GLU A 97 20.79 -3.89 31.31
CA GLU A 97 21.54 -4.88 30.53
C GLU A 97 22.02 -4.30 29.17
N HIS A 98 21.25 -3.34 28.62
CA HIS A 98 21.47 -2.81 27.27
C HIS A 98 21.85 -1.34 27.21
N TYR A 99 21.53 -0.56 28.25
CA TYR A 99 21.72 0.89 28.32
C TYR A 99 22.44 1.30 29.58
N ILE A 100 23.27 2.36 29.49
CA ILE A 100 23.89 2.97 30.67
C ILE A 100 22.90 3.97 31.24
N ILE A 101 22.26 3.61 32.37
CA ILE A 101 21.26 4.43 33.04
C ILE A 101 21.90 5.09 34.28
N ASN A 102 22.24 6.37 34.13
CA ASN A 102 22.86 7.18 35.21
C ASN A 102 22.08 8.48 35.50
N SER A 103 21.04 8.76 34.76
CA SER A 103 20.18 9.93 34.94
C SER A 103 18.74 9.62 34.48
N PHE A 104 17.81 10.49 34.84
CA PHE A 104 16.43 10.36 34.37
C PHE A 104 16.30 10.57 32.87
N GLU A 105 17.18 11.33 32.27
CA GLU A 105 17.26 11.54 30.83
C GLU A 105 17.68 10.26 30.09
N THR A 106 18.73 9.60 30.58
CA THR A 106 19.16 8.30 30.00
C THR A 106 18.10 7.22 30.20
N LEU A 107 17.36 7.23 31.31
CA LEU A 107 16.22 6.33 31.52
C LEU A 107 15.08 6.61 30.52
N HIS A 108 14.75 7.88 30.30
CA HIS A 108 13.71 8.27 29.32
C HIS A 108 14.10 7.82 27.90
N ASN A 109 15.34 8.04 27.51
CA ASN A 109 15.84 7.61 26.19
C ASN A 109 15.82 6.08 26.05
N ALA A 110 16.16 5.34 27.12
CA ALA A 110 16.07 3.88 27.13
C ALA A 110 14.62 3.39 27.01
N TRP A 111 13.65 3.99 27.72
CA TRP A 111 12.22 3.69 27.52
C TRP A 111 11.75 4.00 26.11
N SER A 112 12.12 5.14 25.56
CA SER A 112 11.75 5.53 24.20
C SER A 112 12.31 4.56 23.15
N ALA A 113 13.55 4.11 23.32
CA ALA A 113 14.16 3.13 22.44
C ALA A 113 13.53 1.73 22.57
N THR A 114 13.13 1.33 23.77
CA THR A 114 12.46 0.04 24.01
C THR A 114 11.03 0.02 23.45
N LEU A 115 10.37 1.18 23.45
CA LEU A 115 9.03 1.34 22.87
C LEU A 115 9.06 1.62 21.36
N ASP A 116 10.24 1.64 20.74
CA ASP A 116 10.37 1.84 19.29
C ASP A 116 9.82 0.63 18.52
N ILE A 117 8.75 0.86 17.78
CA ILE A 117 8.06 -0.13 16.95
C ILE A 117 8.99 -0.72 15.90
N ASN A 118 10.01 0.01 15.43
CA ASN A 118 10.95 -0.50 14.45
C ASN A 118 11.74 -1.71 14.95
N GLU A 119 12.10 -1.78 16.22
CA GLU A 119 12.79 -2.94 16.78
C GLU A 119 11.84 -4.15 16.92
N LEU A 120 10.58 -3.91 17.29
CA LEU A 120 9.53 -4.94 17.32
C LEU A 120 9.31 -5.52 15.91
N ASN A 121 9.21 -4.66 14.90
CA ASN A 121 9.04 -5.05 13.51
C ASN A 121 10.23 -5.87 12.98
N LYS A 122 11.46 -5.48 13.29
CA LYS A 122 12.66 -6.23 12.90
C LYS A 122 12.70 -7.64 13.49
N ARG A 123 12.33 -7.78 14.77
CA ARG A 123 12.30 -9.07 15.46
C ARG A 123 11.26 -9.99 14.85
N PHE A 124 10.04 -9.49 14.64
CA PHE A 124 8.96 -10.23 13.98
C PHE A 124 9.36 -10.64 12.55
N TYR A 125 9.87 -9.69 11.76
CA TYR A 125 10.33 -9.95 10.41
C TYR A 125 11.37 -11.08 10.36
N LYS A 126 12.35 -11.06 11.27
CA LYS A 126 13.38 -12.10 11.33
C LYS A 126 12.78 -13.49 11.63
N GLU A 127 11.88 -13.58 12.59
CA GLU A 127 11.20 -14.84 12.93
C GLU A 127 10.35 -15.34 11.76
N LEU A 128 9.60 -14.46 11.11
CA LEU A 128 8.76 -14.81 9.97
C LEU A 128 9.58 -15.20 8.74
N SER A 129 10.72 -14.53 8.49
CA SER A 129 11.63 -14.90 7.41
C SER A 129 12.27 -16.27 7.64
N ASN A 130 12.71 -16.58 8.85
CA ASN A 130 13.22 -17.91 9.21
C ASN A 130 12.14 -18.98 8.98
N TRP A 131 10.91 -18.70 9.39
CA TRP A 131 9.76 -19.57 9.16
C TRP A 131 9.48 -19.77 7.66
N TYR A 132 9.50 -18.68 6.87
CA TYR A 132 9.28 -18.75 5.42
C TYR A 132 10.32 -19.65 4.72
N PHE A 133 11.61 -19.48 5.03
CA PHE A 133 12.68 -20.31 4.45
C PHE A 133 12.69 -21.75 4.96
N TRP A 134 12.09 -22.02 6.10
CA TRP A 134 11.82 -23.37 6.55
C TRP A 134 10.62 -23.98 5.81
N ALA A 135 9.55 -23.23 5.69
CA ALA A 135 8.29 -23.67 5.08
C ALA A 135 8.45 -23.99 3.58
N ILE A 136 9.20 -23.15 2.83
CA ILE A 136 9.36 -23.31 1.38
C ILE A 136 9.98 -24.66 0.99
N LYS A 137 10.77 -25.26 1.88
CA LYS A 137 11.37 -26.59 1.70
C LYS A 137 10.40 -27.73 1.94
N LYS A 138 9.21 -27.48 2.48
CA LYS A 138 8.23 -28.50 2.92
C LYS A 138 6.92 -28.42 2.18
N VAL A 139 6.57 -27.28 1.58
CA VAL A 139 5.32 -27.09 0.86
C VAL A 139 5.42 -27.58 -0.58
N VAL A 140 4.28 -28.04 -1.10
CA VAL A 140 4.12 -28.36 -2.53
C VAL A 140 2.78 -27.78 -2.97
N PHE A 141 2.82 -26.82 -3.89
CA PHE A 141 1.63 -26.28 -4.53
C PHE A 141 1.42 -26.93 -5.90
N PRO A 142 0.18 -27.03 -6.40
CA PRO A 142 -0.11 -27.56 -7.73
C PRO A 142 0.64 -26.81 -8.86
N ALA A 143 0.86 -27.47 -9.98
CA ALA A 143 1.69 -26.94 -11.08
C ALA A 143 1.15 -25.60 -11.66
N GLY A 144 -0.17 -25.44 -11.76
CA GLY A 144 -0.75 -24.23 -12.34
C GLY A 144 -0.19 -23.95 -13.74
N ASP A 145 0.15 -22.67 -13.96
CA ASP A 145 0.82 -22.19 -15.19
C ASP A 145 2.35 -22.03 -15.00
N GLU A 146 2.87 -22.23 -13.77
CA GLU A 146 4.30 -22.07 -13.45
C GLU A 146 4.98 -23.43 -13.37
N GLU A 147 5.88 -23.70 -14.32
CA GLU A 147 6.59 -24.97 -14.41
C GLU A 147 7.70 -25.11 -13.37
N ASN A 148 8.34 -23.98 -12.98
CA ASN A 148 9.40 -23.99 -11.98
C ASN A 148 8.83 -24.22 -10.57
N GLU A 149 9.16 -25.36 -9.97
CA GLU A 149 8.63 -25.75 -8.64
C GLU A 149 9.03 -24.78 -7.52
N GLU A 150 10.25 -24.27 -7.51
CA GLU A 150 10.73 -23.35 -6.48
C GLU A 150 9.99 -22.00 -6.56
N VAL A 151 9.83 -21.46 -7.76
CA VAL A 151 9.07 -20.22 -8.01
C VAL A 151 7.61 -20.41 -7.63
N ARG A 152 7.01 -21.50 -8.05
CA ARG A 152 5.61 -21.84 -7.76
C ARG A 152 5.34 -21.96 -6.27
N ASN A 153 6.18 -22.68 -5.54
CA ASN A 153 6.05 -22.86 -4.10
C ASN A 153 6.27 -21.52 -3.36
N SER A 154 7.20 -20.70 -3.83
CA SER A 154 7.44 -19.34 -3.29
C SER A 154 6.19 -18.46 -3.42
N ILE A 155 5.64 -18.35 -4.63
CA ILE A 155 4.43 -17.56 -4.89
C ILE A 155 3.24 -18.10 -4.07
N GLY A 156 3.05 -19.42 -4.04
CA GLY A 156 1.97 -20.07 -3.27
C GLY A 156 2.09 -19.79 -1.77
N LEU A 157 3.29 -19.88 -1.22
CA LEU A 157 3.53 -19.63 0.20
C LEU A 157 3.37 -18.15 0.57
N ILE A 158 3.82 -17.21 -0.26
CA ILE A 158 3.60 -15.78 -0.05
C ILE A 158 2.11 -15.46 -0.08
N ARG A 159 1.36 -16.03 -1.03
CA ARG A 159 -0.10 -15.86 -1.11
C ARG A 159 -0.80 -16.43 0.13
N LEU A 160 -0.37 -17.59 0.62
CA LEU A 160 -0.86 -18.16 1.86
C LEU A 160 -0.62 -17.21 3.05
N LEU A 161 0.60 -16.72 3.21
CA LEU A 161 0.96 -15.77 4.26
C LEU A 161 0.12 -14.49 4.19
N THR A 162 -0.02 -13.92 3.00
CA THR A 162 -0.81 -12.71 2.76
C THR A 162 -2.26 -12.90 3.22
N ARG A 163 -2.91 -14.00 2.80
CA ARG A 163 -4.27 -14.34 3.20
C ARG A 163 -4.38 -14.59 4.71
N LEU A 164 -3.42 -15.32 5.28
CA LEU A 164 -3.46 -15.68 6.70
C LEU A 164 -3.25 -14.47 7.61
N ILE A 165 -2.33 -13.57 7.27
CA ILE A 165 -2.09 -12.37 8.07
C ILE A 165 -3.31 -11.43 8.01
N PHE A 166 -3.96 -11.29 6.85
CA PHE A 166 -5.22 -10.56 6.78
C PHE A 166 -6.30 -11.16 7.70
N VAL A 167 -6.48 -12.47 7.63
CA VAL A 167 -7.42 -13.20 8.49
C VAL A 167 -7.05 -13.04 9.97
N TRP A 168 -5.76 -12.93 10.28
CA TRP A 168 -5.30 -12.64 11.63
C TRP A 168 -5.72 -11.26 12.11
N PHE A 169 -5.61 -10.22 11.27
CA PHE A 169 -6.15 -8.90 11.58
C PHE A 169 -7.68 -8.92 11.78
N MET A 170 -8.41 -9.69 10.98
CA MET A 170 -9.85 -9.88 11.18
C MET A 170 -10.18 -10.57 12.51
N LYS A 171 -9.40 -11.56 12.90
CA LYS A 171 -9.49 -12.23 14.20
C LYS A 171 -9.26 -11.22 15.33
N GLU A 172 -8.21 -10.40 15.26
CA GLU A 172 -7.96 -9.35 16.25
C GLU A 172 -9.11 -8.32 16.34
N LYS A 173 -9.82 -8.10 15.24
CA LYS A 173 -11.03 -7.27 15.20
C LYS A 173 -12.30 -8.01 15.73
N GLY A 174 -12.20 -9.29 16.01
CA GLY A 174 -13.31 -10.11 16.50
C GLY A 174 -14.31 -10.54 15.41
N LEU A 175 -13.90 -10.49 14.12
CA LEU A 175 -14.73 -10.91 12.99
C LEU A 175 -14.56 -12.39 12.64
N ILE A 176 -13.54 -13.05 13.17
CA ILE A 176 -13.26 -14.48 12.99
C ILE A 176 -13.02 -15.10 14.37
N PRO A 177 -13.61 -16.25 14.69
CA PRO A 177 -13.46 -16.90 15.98
C PRO A 177 -12.02 -17.30 16.28
N ASP A 178 -11.54 -17.02 17.50
CA ASP A 178 -10.22 -17.44 17.98
C ASP A 178 -10.01 -18.96 17.95
N ALA A 179 -11.10 -19.73 18.05
CA ALA A 179 -11.05 -21.19 18.05
C ALA A 179 -10.39 -21.79 16.79
N LEU A 180 -10.48 -21.10 15.66
CA LEU A 180 -9.88 -21.54 14.40
C LEU A 180 -8.34 -21.38 14.35
N PHE A 181 -7.74 -20.72 15.36
CA PHE A 181 -6.30 -20.44 15.46
C PHE A 181 -5.70 -20.93 16.79
N ASP A 182 -6.49 -21.61 17.63
CA ASP A 182 -6.06 -22.17 18.89
C ASP A 182 -5.73 -23.65 18.72
N PRO A 183 -4.44 -24.08 18.84
CA PRO A 183 -4.05 -25.46 18.65
C PRO A 183 -4.82 -26.45 19.55
N GLN A 184 -5.20 -26.03 20.76
CA GLN A 184 -5.93 -26.90 21.69
C GLN A 184 -7.39 -27.09 21.25
N LYS A 185 -8.03 -26.03 20.76
CA LYS A 185 -9.43 -26.14 20.28
C LYS A 185 -9.52 -26.85 18.93
N LEU A 186 -8.51 -26.64 18.05
CA LEU A 186 -8.46 -27.32 16.75
C LEU A 186 -8.48 -28.82 16.82
N THR A 187 -7.90 -29.44 17.88
CA THR A 187 -7.95 -30.92 18.08
C THR A 187 -9.37 -31.43 18.28
N ASN A 188 -10.31 -30.60 18.71
CA ASN A 188 -11.71 -30.94 18.83
C ASN A 188 -12.52 -30.68 17.54
N ILE A 189 -11.99 -29.89 16.62
CA ILE A 189 -12.66 -29.47 15.38
C ILE A 189 -12.27 -30.39 14.25
N ILE A 190 -10.95 -30.64 14.06
CA ILE A 190 -10.42 -31.45 12.96
C ILE A 190 -9.58 -32.62 13.43
N LYS A 191 -9.53 -33.67 12.60
CA LYS A 191 -8.75 -34.87 12.82
C LYS A 191 -7.32 -34.67 12.35
N PHE A 192 -6.37 -34.80 13.24
CA PHE A 192 -4.94 -34.81 12.91
C PHE A 192 -4.47 -36.28 12.94
N GLU A 193 -4.04 -36.81 11.80
CA GLU A 193 -3.44 -38.16 11.71
C GLU A 193 -1.91 -38.07 11.78
N ASP A 194 -1.30 -37.18 11.00
CA ASP A 194 0.13 -36.88 11.03
C ASP A 194 0.33 -35.35 10.85
N PHE A 195 1.23 -34.74 11.63
CA PHE A 195 1.58 -33.31 11.48
C PHE A 195 2.30 -32.98 10.14
N ASN A 196 2.74 -33.98 9.39
CA ASN A 196 3.22 -33.82 8.02
C ASN A 196 2.08 -33.76 6.99
N ASP A 197 0.84 -34.01 7.39
CA ASP A 197 -0.35 -33.85 6.57
C ASP A 197 -0.77 -32.37 6.53
N SER A 198 -1.77 -32.06 5.74
CA SER A 198 -2.25 -30.70 5.49
C SER A 198 -3.68 -30.51 5.98
N ALA A 199 -4.04 -31.11 7.11
CA ALA A 199 -5.40 -31.10 7.62
C ALA A 199 -5.88 -29.69 7.97
N TYR A 200 -5.05 -28.92 8.67
CA TYR A 200 -5.38 -27.54 9.05
C TYR A 200 -5.54 -26.63 7.81
N TYR A 201 -4.56 -26.65 6.89
CA TYR A 201 -4.62 -25.82 5.69
C TYR A 201 -5.85 -26.15 4.84
N LYS A 202 -6.13 -27.42 4.59
CA LYS A 202 -7.27 -27.88 3.79
C LYS A 202 -8.61 -27.65 4.48
N ALA A 203 -8.80 -28.16 5.70
CA ALA A 203 -10.08 -28.11 6.36
C ALA A 203 -10.45 -26.73 6.90
N ILE A 204 -9.50 -25.98 7.46
CA ILE A 204 -9.78 -24.68 8.06
C ILE A 204 -9.48 -23.54 7.07
N LEU A 205 -8.23 -23.36 6.64
CA LEU A 205 -7.85 -22.17 5.91
C LEU A 205 -8.47 -22.09 4.51
N GLN A 206 -8.47 -23.15 3.72
CA GLN A 206 -9.08 -23.13 2.38
C GLN A 206 -10.60 -22.93 2.45
N ASN A 207 -11.30 -23.58 3.39
CA ASN A 207 -12.72 -23.35 3.59
C ASN A 207 -13.02 -21.94 4.09
N LEU A 208 -12.17 -21.39 4.96
CA LEU A 208 -12.29 -20.01 5.42
C LEU A 208 -12.11 -19.01 4.25
N PHE A 209 -11.05 -19.18 3.45
CA PHE A 209 -10.75 -18.28 2.34
C PHE A 209 -11.83 -18.35 1.24
N PHE A 210 -12.13 -19.55 0.74
CA PHE A 210 -12.89 -19.71 -0.50
C PHE A 210 -14.38 -19.94 -0.25
N ALA A 211 -14.74 -20.70 0.76
CA ALA A 211 -16.14 -21.06 1.02
C ALA A 211 -16.82 -20.15 2.07
N THR A 212 -16.06 -19.33 2.79
CA THR A 212 -16.60 -18.46 3.84
C THR A 212 -16.46 -16.98 3.47
N LEU A 213 -15.24 -16.45 3.41
CA LEU A 213 -14.99 -15.03 3.13
C LEU A 213 -15.41 -14.58 1.73
N ASN A 214 -15.47 -15.51 0.79
CA ASN A 214 -15.90 -15.28 -0.59
C ASN A 214 -17.32 -15.80 -0.88
N THR A 215 -18.10 -16.09 0.15
CA THR A 215 -19.49 -16.58 0.01
C THR A 215 -20.40 -15.82 0.96
N GLU A 216 -21.50 -15.28 0.43
CA GLU A 216 -22.48 -14.49 1.21
C GLU A 216 -22.96 -15.29 2.46
N MET A 217 -23.20 -14.55 3.54
CA MET A 217 -23.84 -15.09 4.72
C MET A 217 -25.27 -15.51 4.40
N ASN A 218 -25.71 -16.62 4.99
CA ASN A 218 -26.97 -17.25 4.66
C ASN A 218 -28.19 -16.33 4.84
N LYS A 219 -28.92 -16.11 3.77
CA LYS A 219 -30.29 -15.56 3.81
C LYS A 219 -31.37 -16.64 3.72
N ASP A 220 -31.09 -17.74 3.00
CA ASP A 220 -32.04 -18.83 2.72
C ASP A 220 -31.36 -20.20 2.83
N LYS A 221 -32.12 -21.23 3.24
CA LYS A 221 -31.61 -22.61 3.40
C LYS A 221 -31.03 -23.22 2.11
N GLU A 222 -31.39 -22.76 0.94
CA GLU A 222 -30.91 -23.30 -0.34
C GLU A 222 -29.56 -22.71 -0.79
N ASN A 223 -29.25 -21.49 -0.38
CA ASN A 223 -27.99 -20.77 -0.72
C ASN A 223 -27.01 -20.72 0.46
N SER A 224 -27.22 -21.56 1.47
CA SER A 224 -26.41 -21.58 2.67
C SER A 224 -24.99 -22.13 2.45
N ARG A 225 -24.02 -21.61 3.24
CA ARG A 225 -22.69 -22.23 3.40
C ARG A 225 -22.87 -23.69 3.75
N ARG A 226 -22.36 -24.61 2.93
CA ARG A 226 -22.57 -26.05 3.07
C ARG A 226 -21.45 -26.86 2.45
N PHE A 227 -21.27 -28.07 2.91
CA PHE A 227 -20.41 -29.03 2.23
C PHE A 227 -20.94 -29.41 0.85
N ARG A 228 -20.03 -29.67 -0.04
CA ARG A 228 -20.35 -30.21 -1.35
C ARG A 228 -21.05 -31.56 -1.22
N ARG A 229 -22.26 -31.70 -1.70
CA ARG A 229 -22.94 -32.99 -1.78
C ARG A 229 -22.20 -33.94 -2.73
N LYS A 230 -22.07 -35.21 -2.38
CA LYS A 230 -21.55 -36.25 -3.30
C LYS A 230 -22.39 -36.26 -4.57
N ILE A 231 -21.82 -35.85 -5.71
CA ILE A 231 -22.48 -35.79 -7.01
C ILE A 231 -22.51 -37.20 -7.60
N LYS A 232 -23.56 -37.51 -8.36
CA LYS A 232 -23.68 -38.78 -9.11
C LYS A 232 -22.46 -39.00 -10.00
N SER A 233 -22.06 -40.23 -10.20
CA SER A 233 -20.77 -40.75 -10.66
C SER A 233 -20.18 -40.19 -11.98
N ASN A 234 -20.86 -39.33 -12.72
CA ASN A 234 -20.44 -38.85 -14.07
C ASN A 234 -20.13 -37.34 -14.18
N MET A 235 -20.17 -36.56 -13.10
CA MET A 235 -19.82 -35.14 -13.13
C MET A 235 -18.42 -34.95 -12.56
N ASN A 236 -17.62 -34.04 -13.22
CA ASN A 236 -16.32 -33.64 -12.69
C ASN A 236 -16.50 -33.09 -11.27
N PRO A 237 -15.84 -33.67 -10.27
CA PRO A 237 -15.98 -33.21 -8.88
C PRO A 237 -15.54 -31.76 -8.65
N ASP A 238 -14.75 -31.17 -9.53
CA ASP A 238 -14.24 -29.80 -9.41
C ASP A 238 -15.09 -28.77 -10.18
N PHE A 239 -16.13 -29.21 -10.90
CA PHE A 239 -16.92 -28.33 -11.73
C PHE A 239 -17.78 -27.36 -10.89
N ASN A 240 -17.59 -26.05 -11.12
CA ASN A 240 -18.37 -24.91 -10.59
C ASN A 240 -18.52 -24.82 -9.05
N VAL A 241 -17.53 -25.32 -8.26
CA VAL A 241 -17.70 -25.53 -6.82
C VAL A 241 -16.67 -24.77 -5.98
N HIS A 242 -16.23 -23.56 -6.42
CA HIS A 242 -15.22 -22.77 -5.70
C HIS A 242 -15.71 -22.17 -4.37
N THR A 243 -17.01 -22.23 -4.09
CA THR A 243 -17.65 -21.59 -2.93
C THR A 243 -18.30 -22.57 -1.94
N LEU A 244 -18.19 -23.86 -2.18
CA LEU A 244 -18.71 -24.90 -1.28
C LEU A 244 -17.60 -25.47 -0.40
N PHE A 245 -17.94 -25.77 0.84
CA PHE A 245 -17.03 -26.41 1.78
C PHE A 245 -16.57 -27.78 1.25
N ARG A 246 -15.31 -28.11 1.51
CA ARG A 246 -14.64 -29.35 1.13
C ARG A 246 -14.00 -30.02 2.34
N TYR A 247 -13.45 -31.19 2.13
CA TYR A 247 -12.73 -31.98 3.14
C TYR A 247 -13.58 -32.38 4.34
N GLU A 248 -14.84 -32.72 4.10
CA GLU A 248 -15.82 -33.14 5.13
C GLU A 248 -15.28 -34.24 6.08
N SER A 249 -14.48 -35.19 5.53
CA SER A 249 -13.89 -36.28 6.28
C SER A 249 -12.88 -35.86 7.34
N LEU A 250 -12.25 -34.70 7.20
CA LEU A 250 -11.27 -34.16 8.13
C LEU A 250 -11.90 -33.59 9.41
N PHE A 251 -13.20 -33.33 9.43
CA PHE A 251 -13.88 -32.82 10.61
C PHE A 251 -14.39 -33.92 11.55
N HIS A 252 -14.40 -33.66 12.87
CA HIS A 252 -15.02 -34.57 13.83
C HIS A 252 -16.55 -34.54 13.73
N HIS A 253 -17.12 -33.31 13.61
CA HIS A 253 -18.57 -33.07 13.56
C HIS A 253 -18.92 -32.18 12.34
N PRO A 254 -18.84 -32.72 11.12
CA PRO A 254 -19.05 -31.91 9.91
C PRO A 254 -20.45 -31.30 9.80
N GLU A 255 -21.47 -31.94 10.44
CA GLU A 255 -22.84 -31.44 10.47
C GLU A 255 -23.02 -30.15 11.30
N GLN A 256 -22.15 -29.90 12.26
CA GLN A 256 -22.24 -28.75 13.19
C GLN A 256 -21.19 -27.67 12.92
N VAL A 257 -20.04 -28.04 12.34
CA VAL A 257 -18.86 -27.21 12.26
C VAL A 257 -19.12 -25.88 11.53
N ILE A 258 -19.98 -25.88 10.51
CA ILE A 258 -20.28 -24.67 9.74
C ILE A 258 -21.06 -23.68 10.60
N ASP A 259 -22.12 -24.15 11.26
CA ASP A 259 -22.98 -23.34 12.11
C ASP A 259 -22.25 -22.82 13.35
N GLU A 260 -21.31 -23.62 13.90
CA GLU A 260 -20.59 -23.30 15.14
C GLU A 260 -19.40 -22.34 14.91
N TYR A 261 -18.67 -22.48 13.78
CA TYR A 261 -17.41 -21.76 13.59
C TYR A 261 -17.35 -20.86 12.36
N PHE A 262 -18.21 -21.05 11.35
CA PHE A 262 -18.10 -20.34 10.10
C PHE A 262 -19.35 -19.49 9.72
N ALA A 263 -20.51 -19.76 10.31
CA ALA A 263 -21.76 -19.11 9.93
C ALA A 263 -21.73 -17.59 10.16
N ASP A 264 -21.18 -17.15 11.29
CA ASP A 264 -21.14 -15.75 11.73
C ASP A 264 -19.93 -14.96 11.21
N ILE A 265 -19.12 -15.55 10.32
CA ILE A 265 -18.02 -14.82 9.69
C ILE A 265 -18.57 -13.98 8.51
N PRO A 266 -18.30 -12.66 8.44
CA PRO A 266 -18.84 -11.83 7.37
C PRO A 266 -18.27 -12.19 6.00
N PHE A 267 -19.07 -11.97 4.96
CA PHE A 267 -18.67 -12.02 3.57
C PHE A 267 -17.94 -10.74 3.18
N LEU A 268 -16.80 -10.85 2.51
CA LEU A 268 -15.98 -9.70 2.15
C LEU A 268 -15.86 -9.42 0.64
N ASN A 269 -16.11 -10.41 -0.22
CA ASN A 269 -16.04 -10.29 -1.69
C ASN A 269 -14.69 -9.75 -2.22
N GLY A 270 -13.60 -9.93 -1.50
CA GLY A 270 -12.30 -9.45 -1.99
C GLY A 270 -11.70 -10.42 -3.01
N GLY A 271 -11.17 -9.93 -4.15
CA GLY A 271 -10.40 -10.74 -5.11
C GLY A 271 -9.24 -11.52 -4.46
N LEU A 272 -8.78 -11.07 -3.29
CA LEU A 272 -7.79 -11.75 -2.46
C LEU A 272 -8.18 -13.20 -2.06
N PHE A 273 -9.47 -13.44 -1.82
CA PHE A 273 -10.02 -14.74 -1.40
C PHE A 273 -10.67 -15.50 -2.55
N GLU A 274 -10.50 -15.07 -3.79
CA GLU A 274 -10.96 -15.84 -4.94
C GLU A 274 -10.07 -17.08 -5.12
N CYS A 275 -10.71 -18.25 -5.33
CA CYS A 275 -9.98 -19.47 -5.66
C CYS A 275 -9.47 -19.38 -7.10
N LEU A 276 -8.18 -19.57 -7.30
CA LEU A 276 -7.51 -19.41 -8.59
C LEU A 276 -7.54 -20.70 -9.45
N ASP A 277 -8.13 -21.76 -8.95
CA ASP A 277 -8.31 -22.99 -9.73
C ASP A 277 -9.32 -22.72 -10.86
N THR A 278 -8.93 -22.95 -12.15
CA THR A 278 -9.75 -22.62 -13.32
C THR A 278 -9.93 -23.79 -14.24
N GLU A 279 -11.10 -23.84 -14.93
CA GLU A 279 -11.38 -24.79 -15.99
C GLU A 279 -10.95 -24.19 -17.32
N ILE A 280 -10.11 -24.91 -18.06
CA ILE A 280 -9.73 -24.57 -19.43
C ILE A 280 -10.27 -25.60 -20.41
N THR A 281 -10.74 -25.12 -21.56
CA THR A 281 -11.23 -26.00 -22.64
C THR A 281 -10.28 -25.93 -23.81
N ASN A 282 -9.47 -26.97 -23.98
CA ASN A 282 -8.58 -27.14 -25.11
C ASN A 282 -9.12 -28.22 -26.03
N ASN A 283 -9.35 -27.91 -27.32
CA ASN A 283 -9.81 -28.87 -28.31
C ASN A 283 -11.05 -29.68 -27.89
N ASN A 284 -12.06 -29.06 -27.35
CA ASN A 284 -13.26 -29.68 -26.77
C ASN A 284 -13.02 -30.64 -25.57
N GLN A 285 -11.79 -30.71 -25.05
CA GLN A 285 -11.49 -31.39 -23.79
C GLN A 285 -11.35 -30.36 -22.69
N LYS A 286 -12.13 -30.58 -21.62
CA LYS A 286 -12.05 -29.75 -20.40
C LYS A 286 -10.93 -30.28 -19.50
N SER A 287 -9.95 -29.44 -19.23
CA SER A 287 -8.90 -29.68 -18.26
C SER A 287 -8.97 -28.63 -17.13
N TYR A 288 -8.37 -28.93 -16.01
CA TYR A 288 -8.43 -28.08 -14.83
C TYR A 288 -7.02 -27.66 -14.44
N ILE A 289 -6.76 -26.34 -14.44
CA ILE A 289 -5.54 -25.76 -13.89
C ILE A 289 -5.78 -25.53 -12.40
N ARG A 290 -4.96 -26.14 -11.56
CA ARG A 290 -4.99 -25.94 -10.11
C ARG A 290 -3.80 -25.08 -9.69
N ILE A 291 -4.11 -23.99 -9.00
CA ILE A 291 -3.14 -23.07 -8.44
C ILE A 291 -3.23 -23.10 -6.91
N ASP A 292 -4.43 -22.99 -6.36
CA ASP A 292 -4.69 -23.10 -4.92
C ASP A 292 -4.93 -24.54 -4.46
N GLY A 293 -5.27 -25.44 -5.38
CA GLY A 293 -5.52 -26.86 -5.11
C GLY A 293 -6.71 -27.10 -4.16
N PHE A 294 -7.80 -26.32 -4.31
CA PHE A 294 -9.01 -26.48 -3.51
C PHE A 294 -9.86 -27.65 -4.05
N SER A 295 -9.41 -28.87 -3.82
CA SER A 295 -9.99 -30.08 -4.39
C SER A 295 -9.86 -31.30 -3.48
N ASP A 296 -10.97 -32.07 -3.33
CA ASP A 296 -11.04 -33.34 -2.60
C ASP A 296 -10.45 -34.51 -3.41
N ARG A 297 -9.95 -34.30 -4.61
CA ARG A 297 -9.48 -35.40 -5.45
C ARG A 297 -8.19 -36.00 -4.92
N PRO A 298 -8.02 -37.33 -5.04
CA PRO A 298 -6.80 -38.01 -4.58
C PRO A 298 -5.55 -37.62 -5.38
N ASP A 299 -5.72 -37.11 -6.63
CA ASP A 299 -4.63 -36.64 -7.49
C ASP A 299 -4.21 -35.17 -7.19
N ASN A 300 -4.78 -34.54 -6.19
CA ASN A 300 -4.40 -33.20 -5.75
C ASN A 300 -3.08 -33.24 -4.96
N VAL A 301 -2.00 -32.75 -5.58
CA VAL A 301 -0.63 -32.81 -5.05
C VAL A 301 -0.36 -31.82 -3.91
N LEU A 302 -1.35 -30.98 -3.57
CA LEU A 302 -1.20 -29.92 -2.55
C LEU A 302 -0.74 -30.49 -1.20
N LYS A 303 0.39 -29.97 -0.72
CA LYS A 303 0.97 -30.28 0.60
C LYS A 303 1.39 -29.00 1.31
N VAL A 304 0.80 -28.75 2.49
CA VAL A 304 1.15 -27.65 3.40
C VAL A 304 1.10 -28.22 4.81
N PRO A 305 2.19 -28.78 5.34
CA PRO A 305 2.21 -29.52 6.59
C PRO A 305 1.69 -28.75 7.79
N ASP A 306 0.93 -29.42 8.65
CA ASP A 306 0.30 -28.85 9.85
C ASP A 306 1.35 -28.37 10.87
N GLU A 307 2.54 -28.98 10.89
CA GLU A 307 3.66 -28.54 11.75
C GLU A 307 4.07 -27.09 11.49
N LEU A 308 3.91 -26.60 10.26
CA LEU A 308 4.23 -25.20 9.90
C LEU A 308 3.37 -24.18 10.66
N PHE A 309 2.18 -24.57 11.08
CA PHE A 309 1.26 -23.73 11.84
C PHE A 309 1.29 -24.03 13.34
N LEU A 310 1.27 -25.29 13.71
CA LEU A 310 0.92 -25.76 15.05
C LEU A 310 2.12 -26.12 15.92
N SER A 311 3.33 -26.26 15.37
CA SER A 311 4.51 -26.63 16.17
C SER A 311 4.78 -25.62 17.27
N GLY A 312 4.59 -26.02 18.53
CA GLY A 312 4.95 -25.23 19.71
C GLY A 312 6.41 -25.35 20.11
N ILE A 313 7.16 -26.25 19.47
CA ILE A 313 8.55 -26.58 19.79
C ILE A 313 9.47 -25.81 18.85
N GLU A 314 10.47 -25.12 19.42
CA GLU A 314 11.52 -24.51 18.63
C GLU A 314 12.43 -25.56 18.01
N GLN A 315 12.64 -25.47 16.71
CA GLN A 315 13.53 -26.33 15.95
C GLN A 315 14.72 -25.53 15.44
N ASN A 316 15.91 -26.15 15.49
CA ASN A 316 17.11 -25.57 14.91
C ASN A 316 17.24 -26.00 13.45
N ILE A 317 17.34 -25.04 12.55
CA ILE A 317 17.48 -25.29 11.12
C ILE A 317 18.73 -24.58 10.56
N ASP A 318 19.22 -25.12 9.45
CA ASP A 318 20.34 -24.53 8.72
C ASP A 318 19.77 -23.61 7.61
N LEU A 319 20.04 -22.30 7.76
CA LEU A 319 19.77 -21.25 6.79
C LEU A 319 21.05 -20.50 6.39
N ASN A 320 22.25 -21.12 6.64
CA ASN A 320 23.51 -20.44 6.41
C ASN A 320 23.73 -20.06 4.94
N GLU A 321 23.31 -20.92 4.00
CA GLU A 321 23.38 -20.65 2.58
C GLU A 321 22.51 -19.42 2.21
N ILE A 322 21.33 -19.30 2.81
CA ILE A 322 20.37 -18.21 2.53
C ILE A 322 20.89 -16.86 3.05
N TYR A 323 21.44 -16.85 4.28
CA TYR A 323 21.92 -15.63 4.91
C TYR A 323 23.41 -15.33 4.69
N GLY A 324 24.12 -16.16 3.89
CA GLY A 324 25.56 -16.00 3.66
C GLY A 324 26.41 -16.14 4.95
N THR A 325 25.94 -16.92 5.91
CA THR A 325 26.61 -17.15 7.19
C THR A 325 27.27 -18.55 7.24
N GLN A 326 28.12 -18.80 8.23
CA GLN A 326 28.73 -20.11 8.42
C GLN A 326 28.54 -20.57 9.86
N ASN A 327 28.20 -21.86 10.04
CA ASN A 327 28.06 -22.52 11.34
C ASN A 327 27.09 -21.85 12.32
N LYS A 328 26.09 -21.14 11.81
CA LYS A 328 25.04 -20.49 12.58
C LYS A 328 23.77 -21.35 12.58
N SER A 329 23.16 -21.51 13.74
CA SER A 329 21.85 -22.18 13.87
C SER A 329 20.75 -21.15 13.97
N TYR A 330 19.63 -21.41 13.29
CA TYR A 330 18.46 -20.54 13.26
C TYR A 330 17.28 -21.26 13.90
N GLN A 331 16.62 -20.61 14.83
CA GLN A 331 15.45 -21.16 15.50
C GLN A 331 14.20 -20.85 14.67
N VAL A 332 13.32 -21.86 14.54
CA VAL A 332 11.99 -21.77 13.93
C VAL A 332 10.97 -22.48 14.80
N ARG A 333 9.75 -22.02 14.75
CA ARG A 333 8.57 -22.58 15.40
C ARG A 333 7.34 -22.40 14.52
N GLY A 334 6.24 -23.05 14.85
CA GLY A 334 5.01 -22.92 14.07
C GLY A 334 4.48 -21.49 14.06
N LEU A 335 3.83 -21.14 12.95
CA LEU A 335 3.41 -19.76 12.67
C LEU A 335 2.49 -19.19 13.76
N PHE A 336 1.60 -20.00 14.36
CA PHE A 336 0.76 -19.52 15.45
C PHE A 336 1.55 -19.19 16.71
N SER A 337 2.60 -19.92 17.00
CA SER A 337 3.51 -19.57 18.10
C SER A 337 4.21 -18.23 17.86
N ILE A 338 4.55 -17.92 16.61
CA ILE A 338 5.10 -16.64 16.22
C ILE A 338 4.02 -15.56 16.38
N LEU A 339 2.90 -15.67 15.68
CA LEU A 339 1.85 -14.66 15.66
C LEU A 339 1.30 -14.34 17.06
N ASN A 340 1.07 -15.33 17.91
CA ASN A 340 0.62 -15.17 19.29
C ASN A 340 1.66 -14.52 20.23
N SER A 341 2.93 -14.42 19.81
CA SER A 341 3.98 -13.76 20.60
C SER A 341 4.00 -12.26 20.38
N TYR A 342 3.20 -11.75 19.47
CA TYR A 342 3.11 -10.34 19.12
C TYR A 342 1.69 -9.83 19.29
N LYS A 343 1.54 -8.57 19.70
CA LYS A 343 0.26 -7.88 19.65
C LYS A 343 0.10 -7.27 18.25
N PHE A 344 -1.09 -7.42 17.68
CA PHE A 344 -1.45 -6.80 16.40
C PHE A 344 -2.46 -5.68 16.64
N THR A 345 -2.29 -4.58 15.93
CA THR A 345 -3.28 -3.50 15.86
C THR A 345 -3.84 -3.42 14.44
N VAL A 346 -5.13 -3.18 14.33
CA VAL A 346 -5.80 -3.08 13.02
C VAL A 346 -5.63 -1.70 12.40
N ALA A 347 -5.34 -0.67 13.20
CA ALA A 347 -5.13 0.70 12.74
C ALA A 347 -3.65 0.97 12.46
N GLU A 348 -3.31 1.51 11.28
CA GLU A 348 -1.95 1.97 11.01
C GLU A 348 -1.56 3.08 12.00
N ASN A 349 -0.33 3.07 12.47
CA ASN A 349 0.20 4.12 13.32
C ASN A 349 0.30 5.44 12.54
N THR A 350 0.25 6.55 13.24
CA THR A 350 0.49 7.87 12.67
C THR A 350 1.72 8.51 13.34
N PRO A 351 2.35 9.51 12.75
CA PRO A 351 3.53 10.15 13.36
C PRO A 351 3.29 10.70 14.78
N ILE A 352 2.03 10.99 15.12
CA ILE A 352 1.66 11.55 16.42
C ILE A 352 1.01 10.56 17.38
N GLU A 353 0.60 9.39 16.90
CA GLU A 353 -0.06 8.35 17.68
C GLU A 353 0.48 6.98 17.30
N GLU A 354 1.17 6.34 18.22
CA GLU A 354 1.73 5.01 18.03
C GLU A 354 1.20 4.03 19.08
N GLU A 355 0.83 2.85 18.62
CA GLU A 355 0.58 1.70 19.48
C GLU A 355 1.77 0.74 19.37
N VAL A 356 2.29 0.27 20.49
CA VAL A 356 3.38 -0.72 20.51
C VAL A 356 2.81 -2.10 20.17
N ALA A 357 2.50 -2.26 18.90
CA ALA A 357 1.89 -3.45 18.30
C ALA A 357 2.27 -3.50 16.81
N LEU A 358 2.15 -4.67 16.20
CA LEU A 358 2.34 -4.83 14.75
C LEU A 358 1.13 -4.26 14.02
N ASP A 359 1.35 -3.31 13.15
CA ASP A 359 0.33 -2.66 12.33
C ASP A 359 0.33 -3.17 10.87
N PRO A 360 -0.66 -2.81 10.04
CA PRO A 360 -0.72 -3.25 8.65
C PRO A 360 0.46 -2.79 7.77
N GLU A 361 1.16 -1.72 8.13
CA GLU A 361 2.37 -1.26 7.42
C GLU A 361 3.46 -2.33 7.41
N LEU A 362 3.55 -3.10 8.49
CA LEU A 362 4.49 -4.21 8.59
C LEU A 362 4.35 -5.21 7.43
N LEU A 363 3.13 -5.43 6.92
CA LEU A 363 2.90 -6.31 5.77
C LEU A 363 3.74 -5.88 4.57
N GLY A 364 3.76 -4.58 4.27
CA GLY A 364 4.58 -4.03 3.20
C GLY A 364 6.05 -4.37 3.39
N CYS A 365 6.59 -4.06 4.56
CA CYS A 365 7.99 -4.31 4.88
C CYS A 365 8.37 -5.80 4.82
N VAL A 366 7.53 -6.69 5.36
CA VAL A 366 7.75 -8.13 5.34
C VAL A 366 7.76 -8.68 3.92
N PHE A 367 6.72 -8.35 3.15
CA PHE A 367 6.54 -8.94 1.83
C PHE A 367 7.52 -8.40 0.79
N GLU A 368 7.86 -7.11 0.81
CA GLU A 368 8.92 -6.59 -0.07
C GLU A 368 10.25 -7.31 0.14
N ASN A 369 10.62 -7.57 1.40
CA ASN A 369 11.83 -8.31 1.69
C ASN A 369 11.74 -9.81 1.31
N LEU A 370 10.56 -10.44 1.40
CA LEU A 370 10.37 -11.82 0.93
C LEU A 370 10.31 -11.91 -0.59
N LEU A 371 9.68 -10.91 -1.25
CA LEU A 371 9.64 -10.79 -2.71
C LEU A 371 11.02 -10.49 -3.31
N ALA A 372 11.89 -9.84 -2.57
CA ALA A 372 13.26 -9.63 -2.94
C ALA A 372 14.05 -10.93 -3.20
N SER A 373 13.49 -12.09 -2.87
CA SER A 373 14.06 -13.39 -3.25
C SER A 373 13.95 -13.71 -4.76
N TYR A 374 13.06 -13.07 -5.50
CA TYR A 374 12.91 -13.19 -6.97
C TYR A 374 12.68 -11.83 -7.59
N ASN A 375 13.50 -11.45 -8.58
CA ASN A 375 13.36 -10.19 -9.30
C ASN A 375 12.90 -10.46 -10.75
N PRO A 376 11.69 -10.03 -11.14
CA PRO A 376 11.16 -10.26 -12.48
C PRO A 376 11.89 -9.46 -13.57
N GLU A 377 12.49 -8.31 -13.24
CA GLU A 377 13.26 -7.50 -14.21
C GLU A 377 14.56 -8.18 -14.62
N THR A 378 15.22 -8.86 -13.66
CA THR A 378 16.46 -9.61 -13.93
C THR A 378 16.22 -11.08 -14.27
N LYS A 379 15.01 -11.60 -14.01
CA LYS A 379 14.65 -13.02 -14.12
C LYS A 379 15.57 -13.94 -13.31
N THR A 380 16.07 -13.45 -12.18
CA THR A 380 16.98 -14.18 -11.30
C THR A 380 16.45 -14.25 -9.88
N THR A 381 16.82 -15.31 -9.16
CA THR A 381 16.65 -15.37 -7.70
C THR A 381 17.79 -14.56 -7.06
N ALA A 382 17.54 -13.29 -6.80
CA ALA A 382 18.58 -12.40 -6.28
C ALA A 382 18.57 -12.38 -4.76
N ARG A 383 19.52 -13.03 -4.12
CA ARG A 383 19.77 -12.97 -2.68
C ARG A 383 20.37 -11.63 -2.21
N HIS A 384 20.91 -10.80 -3.10
CA HIS A 384 21.63 -9.56 -2.76
C HIS A 384 21.47 -8.38 -3.71
N GLU A 385 20.68 -8.47 -4.81
CA GLU A 385 20.62 -7.43 -5.84
C GLU A 385 19.20 -6.98 -6.20
N THR A 386 18.25 -7.11 -5.29
CA THR A 386 16.90 -6.62 -5.59
C THR A 386 16.88 -5.10 -5.53
N GLY A 387 16.54 -4.50 -6.64
CA GLY A 387 16.45 -3.04 -6.75
C GLY A 387 15.26 -2.42 -6.00
N SER A 388 14.44 -3.22 -5.30
CA SER A 388 13.32 -2.72 -4.52
C SER A 388 13.68 -2.62 -3.03
N PHE A 389 13.41 -1.45 -2.44
CA PHE A 389 13.64 -1.14 -1.03
C PHE A 389 12.38 -0.59 -0.42
N TYR A 390 11.98 -1.13 0.73
CA TYR A 390 10.89 -0.56 1.50
C TYR A 390 11.19 0.89 1.88
N THR A 391 10.31 1.80 1.48
CA THR A 391 10.49 3.23 1.76
C THR A 391 10.12 3.53 3.20
N PRO A 392 11.07 4.04 4.02
CA PRO A 392 10.79 4.40 5.40
C PRO A 392 9.66 5.42 5.51
N ARG A 393 8.84 5.29 6.54
CA ARG A 393 7.66 6.13 6.76
C ARG A 393 7.98 7.63 6.76
N GLU A 394 9.07 8.04 7.38
CA GLU A 394 9.50 9.45 7.40
C GLU A 394 9.71 10.02 5.98
N ILE A 395 10.21 9.19 5.06
CA ILE A 395 10.40 9.56 3.65
C ILE A 395 9.05 9.62 2.94
N VAL A 396 8.18 8.63 3.18
CA VAL A 396 6.82 8.61 2.61
C VAL A 396 6.06 9.86 3.04
N ASP A 397 6.02 10.15 4.34
CA ASP A 397 5.33 11.32 4.90
C ASP A 397 5.85 12.63 4.30
N TYR A 398 7.17 12.79 4.22
CA TYR A 398 7.79 13.99 3.61
C TYR A 398 7.43 14.15 2.13
N MET A 399 7.57 13.08 1.33
CA MET A 399 7.29 13.14 -0.11
C MET A 399 5.81 13.37 -0.38
N VAL A 400 4.92 12.77 0.40
CA VAL A 400 3.48 12.97 0.32
C VAL A 400 3.12 14.42 0.68
N ASP A 401 3.64 14.94 1.78
CA ASP A 401 3.36 16.31 2.23
C ASP A 401 3.81 17.32 1.17
N GLU A 402 5.05 17.25 0.68
CA GLU A 402 5.55 18.18 -0.34
C GLU A 402 4.80 18.06 -1.68
N SER A 403 4.38 16.85 -2.07
CA SER A 403 3.58 16.64 -3.27
C SER A 403 2.19 17.27 -3.16
N LEU A 404 1.52 17.09 -2.01
CA LEU A 404 0.20 17.67 -1.75
C LEU A 404 0.29 19.20 -1.61
N ILE A 405 1.32 19.74 -0.93
CA ILE A 405 1.54 21.19 -0.85
C ILE A 405 1.73 21.77 -2.24
N ALA A 406 2.60 21.17 -3.07
CA ALA A 406 2.87 21.63 -4.41
C ALA A 406 1.62 21.57 -5.32
N TYR A 407 0.73 20.59 -5.12
CA TYR A 407 -0.54 20.50 -5.83
C TYR A 407 -1.53 21.56 -5.34
N LEU A 408 -1.82 21.60 -4.03
CA LEU A 408 -2.86 22.44 -3.46
C LEU A 408 -2.55 23.92 -3.53
N ILE A 409 -1.27 24.33 -3.49
CA ILE A 409 -0.87 25.73 -3.64
C ILE A 409 -1.20 26.30 -5.04
N ASN A 410 -1.18 25.45 -6.07
CA ASN A 410 -1.52 25.87 -7.43
C ASN A 410 -3.03 26.05 -7.63
N GLU A 411 -3.85 25.48 -6.77
CA GLU A 411 -5.32 25.59 -6.82
C GLU A 411 -5.84 26.78 -6.01
N LEU A 412 -5.08 27.23 -5.01
CA LEU A 412 -5.47 28.38 -4.19
C LEU A 412 -5.22 29.71 -4.93
N PRO A 413 -6.11 30.70 -4.75
CA PRO A 413 -5.93 32.02 -5.34
C PRO A 413 -4.84 32.81 -4.59
N TYR A 414 -3.90 33.40 -5.33
CA TYR A 414 -2.94 34.36 -4.81
C TYR A 414 -2.56 35.34 -5.93
N SER A 415 -2.30 36.61 -5.58
CA SER A 415 -1.94 37.67 -6.51
C SER A 415 -0.50 38.14 -6.31
N THR A 416 0.04 37.95 -5.13
CA THR A 416 1.41 38.36 -4.78
C THR A 416 2.24 37.16 -4.30
N LYS A 417 3.55 37.36 -4.25
CA LYS A 417 4.48 36.36 -3.74
C LYS A 417 4.28 36.12 -2.24
N GLU A 418 4.02 37.20 -1.51
CA GLU A 418 3.76 37.14 -0.08
C GLU A 418 2.49 36.38 0.24
N GLU A 419 1.41 36.54 -0.53
CA GLU A 419 0.18 35.76 -0.40
C GLU A 419 0.42 34.27 -0.67
N LYS A 420 1.24 33.95 -1.68
CA LYS A 420 1.63 32.59 -1.96
C LYS A 420 2.40 31.95 -0.80
N GLU A 421 3.38 32.68 -0.24
CA GLU A 421 4.17 32.19 0.91
C GLU A 421 3.28 31.99 2.17
N ASP A 422 2.29 32.87 2.39
CA ASP A 422 1.31 32.71 3.48
C ASP A 422 0.42 31.48 3.26
N SER A 423 -0.09 31.28 2.05
CA SER A 423 -0.90 30.11 1.68
C SER A 423 -0.10 28.80 1.81
N GLU A 424 1.18 28.81 1.40
CA GLU A 424 2.06 27.65 1.60
C GLU A 424 2.26 27.35 3.09
N LEU A 425 2.45 28.37 3.92
CA LEU A 425 2.55 28.19 5.37
C LEU A 425 1.27 27.61 5.97
N LYS A 426 0.09 28.11 5.56
CA LYS A 426 -1.21 27.57 5.98
C LYS A 426 -1.37 26.10 5.57
N LEU A 427 -0.95 25.72 4.36
CA LEU A 427 -0.94 24.32 3.90
C LEU A 427 -0.01 23.45 4.74
N ARG A 428 1.22 23.92 5.02
CA ARG A 428 2.15 23.17 5.90
C ARG A 428 1.57 22.94 7.29
N LEU A 429 0.86 23.94 7.87
CA LEU A 429 0.16 23.79 9.15
C LEU A 429 -1.04 22.85 9.06
N LEU A 430 -1.77 22.82 7.94
CA LEU A 430 -2.87 21.90 7.71
C LEU A 430 -2.39 20.44 7.63
N LEU A 431 -1.31 20.18 6.89
CA LEU A 431 -0.75 18.84 6.69
C LEU A 431 0.01 18.34 7.93
N TYR A 432 0.47 19.28 8.74
CA TYR A 432 1.20 18.92 9.95
C TYR A 432 0.26 18.27 10.97
N TYR A 433 0.66 17.13 11.51
CA TYR A 433 -0.13 16.43 12.51
C TYR A 433 -0.15 17.19 13.85
N THR A 434 -1.12 18.09 14.01
CA THR A 434 -1.34 18.90 15.24
C THR A 434 -2.81 18.96 15.55
N ASP A 435 -3.15 19.32 16.81
CA ASP A 435 -4.52 19.60 17.23
C ASP A 435 -4.97 21.04 16.92
N GLU A 436 -4.14 21.82 16.21
CA GLU A 436 -4.47 23.19 15.84
C GLU A 436 -5.46 23.21 14.67
N ASP A 437 -6.42 24.12 14.72
CA ASP A 437 -7.38 24.34 13.65
C ASP A 437 -6.67 24.89 12.41
N HIS A 438 -7.26 24.66 11.24
CA HIS A 438 -6.75 25.24 9.99
C HIS A 438 -7.00 26.76 9.94
N LEU A 439 -6.18 27.47 9.15
CA LEU A 439 -6.21 28.93 9.04
C LEU A 439 -6.90 29.42 7.74
N PHE A 440 -7.58 28.54 7.02
CA PHE A 440 -8.26 28.85 5.75
C PHE A 440 -9.64 29.43 6.01
N ASN A 441 -10.06 30.38 5.16
CA ASN A 441 -11.42 30.89 5.16
C ASN A 441 -12.39 29.88 4.45
N PRO A 442 -13.72 30.08 4.56
CA PRO A 442 -14.69 29.13 4.00
C PRO A 442 -14.57 28.90 2.47
N GLU A 443 -14.20 29.94 1.70
CA GLU A 443 -14.03 29.83 0.24
C GLU A 443 -12.77 29.05 -0.11
N GLU A 444 -11.66 29.29 0.60
CA GLU A 444 -10.42 28.50 0.46
C GLU A 444 -10.65 27.04 0.83
N VAL A 445 -11.46 26.76 1.89
CA VAL A 445 -11.83 25.39 2.27
C VAL A 445 -12.60 24.69 1.14
N ASP A 446 -13.56 25.36 0.53
CA ASP A 446 -14.34 24.78 -0.60
C ASP A 446 -13.45 24.50 -1.81
N ILE A 447 -12.48 25.38 -2.12
CA ILE A 447 -11.49 25.13 -3.17
C ILE A 447 -10.63 23.91 -2.84
N LEU A 448 -10.11 23.78 -1.61
CA LEU A 448 -9.26 22.67 -1.20
C LEU A 448 -10.01 21.34 -1.25
N ILE A 449 -11.27 21.30 -0.79
CA ILE A 449 -12.10 20.09 -0.84
C ILE A 449 -12.37 19.69 -2.30
N ASN A 450 -12.69 20.66 -3.16
CA ASN A 450 -12.91 20.41 -4.59
C ASN A 450 -11.64 19.92 -5.30
N SER A 451 -10.48 20.47 -4.95
CA SER A 451 -9.19 20.06 -5.51
C SER A 451 -8.86 18.62 -5.12
N ILE A 452 -9.15 18.23 -3.88
CA ILE A 452 -8.98 16.84 -3.40
C ILE A 452 -9.94 15.89 -4.12
N ASP A 453 -11.17 16.28 -4.37
CA ASP A 453 -12.17 15.49 -5.09
C ASP A 453 -11.73 15.14 -6.53
N ASN A 454 -11.07 16.09 -7.19
CA ASN A 454 -10.58 15.94 -8.56
C ASN A 454 -9.16 15.36 -8.66
N LEU A 455 -8.50 15.14 -7.56
CA LEU A 455 -7.11 14.66 -7.51
C LEU A 455 -6.98 13.26 -8.14
N LYS A 456 -5.98 13.07 -9.00
CA LYS A 456 -5.56 11.78 -9.55
C LYS A 456 -4.08 11.57 -9.28
N VAL A 457 -3.77 10.53 -8.51
CA VAL A 457 -2.39 10.19 -8.13
C VAL A 457 -2.05 8.80 -8.64
N ILE A 458 -0.88 8.65 -9.19
CA ILE A 458 -0.36 7.34 -9.60
C ILE A 458 1.02 7.08 -9.02
N ASP A 459 1.21 5.84 -8.56
CA ASP A 459 2.54 5.28 -8.30
C ASP A 459 2.83 4.20 -9.35
N PRO A 460 3.74 4.48 -10.33
CA PRO A 460 4.05 3.55 -11.42
C PRO A 460 4.98 2.39 -11.02
N ALA A 461 5.40 2.31 -9.77
CA ALA A 461 6.20 1.22 -9.19
C ALA A 461 5.82 1.03 -7.71
N CYS A 462 4.52 0.77 -7.47
CA CYS A 462 3.92 0.95 -6.14
C CYS A 462 4.38 -0.05 -5.08
N GLY A 463 5.00 -1.17 -5.46
CA GLY A 463 5.43 -2.19 -4.51
C GLY A 463 4.29 -2.63 -3.59
N SER A 464 4.50 -2.55 -2.29
CA SER A 464 3.50 -2.82 -1.26
C SER A 464 2.55 -1.65 -0.96
N GLY A 465 2.57 -0.59 -1.77
CA GLY A 465 1.65 0.55 -1.68
C GLY A 465 1.99 1.57 -0.59
N ALA A 466 3.25 1.74 -0.24
CA ALA A 466 3.65 2.66 0.84
C ALA A 466 3.20 4.11 0.58
N PHE A 467 3.46 4.65 -0.63
CA PHE A 467 3.02 6.00 -0.99
C PHE A 467 1.51 6.12 -1.12
N LEU A 468 0.84 5.11 -1.69
CA LEU A 468 -0.62 5.11 -1.87
C LEU A 468 -1.34 5.12 -0.51
N MET A 469 -0.83 4.36 0.47
CA MET A 469 -1.35 4.38 1.84
C MET A 469 -1.04 5.70 2.55
N GLY A 470 0.19 6.21 2.42
CA GLY A 470 0.57 7.51 2.99
C GLY A 470 -0.32 8.64 2.48
N LEU A 471 -0.59 8.69 1.17
CA LEU A 471 -1.52 9.62 0.54
C LEU A 471 -2.95 9.46 1.08
N LEU A 472 -3.47 8.22 1.11
CA LEU A 472 -4.81 7.95 1.63
C LEU A 472 -4.98 8.49 3.05
N LEU A 473 -4.08 8.14 3.95
CA LEU A 473 -4.16 8.55 5.36
C LEU A 473 -3.99 10.07 5.52
N LYS A 474 -3.09 10.69 4.76
CA LYS A 474 -2.87 12.14 4.81
C LYS A 474 -4.07 12.92 4.30
N ILE A 475 -4.67 12.50 3.18
CA ILE A 475 -5.85 13.16 2.61
C ILE A 475 -7.05 13.01 3.54
N VAL A 476 -7.27 11.83 4.12
CA VAL A 476 -8.33 11.62 5.14
C VAL A 476 -8.12 12.56 6.32
N TYR A 477 -6.88 12.70 6.80
CA TYR A 477 -6.55 13.64 7.89
C TYR A 477 -6.84 15.10 7.52
N ILE A 478 -6.48 15.53 6.31
CA ILE A 478 -6.78 16.88 5.80
C ILE A 478 -8.29 17.11 5.74
N LEU A 479 -9.04 16.18 5.17
CA LEU A 479 -10.50 16.27 5.07
C LEU A 479 -11.15 16.28 6.45
N HIS A 480 -10.61 15.52 7.41
CA HIS A 480 -11.10 15.55 8.80
C HIS A 480 -10.94 16.94 9.44
N LYS A 481 -9.88 17.67 9.12
CA LYS A 481 -9.67 19.06 9.58
C LYS A 481 -10.54 20.07 8.84
N LEU A 482 -10.68 19.95 7.51
CA LEU A 482 -11.41 20.91 6.68
C LEU A 482 -12.94 20.75 6.80
N ASP A 483 -13.43 19.52 6.94
CA ASP A 483 -14.86 19.19 7.04
C ASP A 483 -15.09 18.03 8.03
N PRO A 484 -14.99 18.28 9.35
CA PRO A 484 -15.05 17.24 10.40
C PRO A 484 -16.29 16.33 10.32
N HIS A 485 -17.40 16.88 9.85
CA HIS A 485 -18.69 16.18 9.79
C HIS A 485 -19.06 15.70 8.37
N ASN A 486 -18.16 15.78 7.41
CA ASN A 486 -18.38 15.43 5.99
C ASN A 486 -19.58 16.15 5.32
N THR A 487 -20.02 17.26 5.87
CA THR A 487 -21.22 17.95 5.36
C THR A 487 -20.99 18.58 4.00
N LYS A 488 -19.89 19.30 3.84
CA LYS A 488 -19.50 19.95 2.58
C LYS A 488 -19.15 18.91 1.52
N TRP A 489 -18.34 17.93 1.88
CA TRP A 489 -17.89 16.92 0.94
C TRP A 489 -19.02 15.99 0.48
N LYS A 490 -19.91 15.52 1.40
CA LYS A 490 -21.13 14.79 1.05
C LYS A 490 -21.98 15.56 0.05
N GLN A 491 -22.24 16.86 0.34
CA GLN A 491 -23.06 17.70 -0.53
C GLN A 491 -22.43 17.86 -1.92
N GLN A 492 -21.14 18.07 -1.99
CA GLN A 492 -20.41 18.18 -3.26
C GLN A 492 -20.51 16.93 -4.12
N GLN A 493 -20.39 15.73 -3.52
CA GLN A 493 -20.58 14.46 -4.24
C GLN A 493 -22.01 14.37 -4.84
N ILE A 494 -23.02 14.72 -4.05
CA ILE A 494 -24.40 14.74 -4.50
C ILE A 494 -24.61 15.76 -5.63
N ASP A 495 -24.04 16.95 -5.51
CA ASP A 495 -24.14 18.02 -6.52
C ASP A 495 -23.45 17.62 -7.83
N ASN A 496 -22.30 16.96 -7.78
CA ASN A 496 -21.61 16.42 -8.95
C ASN A 496 -22.48 15.39 -9.69
N ILE A 497 -23.15 14.49 -8.98
CA ILE A 497 -24.07 13.52 -9.60
C ILE A 497 -25.32 14.21 -10.17
N ASN A 498 -25.88 15.20 -9.46
CA ASN A 498 -27.01 15.96 -9.96
C ASN A 498 -26.67 16.74 -11.24
N LYS A 499 -25.44 17.25 -11.36
CA LYS A 499 -24.97 17.88 -12.59
C LYS A 499 -24.90 16.87 -13.74
N LEU A 500 -24.36 15.66 -13.49
CA LEU A 500 -24.36 14.59 -14.49
C LEU A 500 -25.78 14.19 -14.92
N ILE A 501 -26.73 14.14 -13.98
CA ILE A 501 -28.16 13.90 -14.31
C ILE A 501 -28.71 14.99 -15.21
N ALA A 502 -28.37 16.26 -14.95
CA ALA A 502 -28.83 17.39 -15.78
C ALA A 502 -28.21 17.32 -17.20
N ASP A 503 -26.92 17.00 -17.31
CA ASP A 503 -26.23 16.83 -18.59
C ASP A 503 -26.78 15.65 -19.40
N MET A 504 -27.10 14.51 -18.76
CA MET A 504 -27.76 13.36 -19.43
C MET A 504 -29.13 13.67 -19.94
N ARG A 505 -29.92 14.51 -19.24
CA ARG A 505 -31.24 14.95 -19.71
C ARG A 505 -31.16 15.75 -21.01
N GLN A 506 -30.05 16.44 -21.25
CA GLN A 506 -29.81 17.27 -22.43
C GLN A 506 -29.15 16.51 -23.59
N SER A 507 -28.20 15.60 -23.27
CA SER A 507 -27.33 14.97 -24.28
C SER A 507 -27.84 13.61 -24.78
N VAL A 508 -28.54 12.80 -23.95
CA VAL A 508 -29.01 11.48 -24.34
C VAL A 508 -30.38 11.52 -24.99
N THR A 509 -30.43 11.21 -26.29
CA THR A 509 -31.68 11.29 -27.10
C THR A 509 -32.62 10.10 -26.91
N ASP A 510 -32.09 8.88 -26.63
CA ASP A 510 -32.92 7.71 -26.37
C ASP A 510 -33.57 7.79 -24.97
N PRO A 511 -34.91 7.85 -24.87
CA PRO A 511 -35.58 8.02 -23.59
C PRO A 511 -35.37 6.86 -22.62
N LYS A 512 -35.27 5.62 -23.11
CA LYS A 512 -35.14 4.43 -22.27
C LYS A 512 -33.73 4.35 -21.68
N VAL A 513 -32.71 4.53 -22.52
CA VAL A 513 -31.30 4.57 -22.08
C VAL A 513 -31.06 5.72 -21.11
N ARG A 514 -31.66 6.87 -21.37
CA ARG A 514 -31.58 8.05 -20.51
C ARG A 514 -32.20 7.78 -19.13
N GLU A 515 -33.41 7.19 -19.08
CA GLU A 515 -34.12 6.93 -17.82
C GLU A 515 -33.41 5.87 -16.98
N ASP A 516 -32.90 4.79 -17.59
CA ASP A 516 -32.12 3.76 -16.92
C ASP A 516 -30.83 4.33 -16.33
N ASN A 517 -30.11 5.20 -17.05
CA ASN A 517 -28.91 5.83 -16.56
C ASN A 517 -29.18 6.85 -15.44
N ILE A 518 -30.24 7.64 -15.55
CA ILE A 518 -30.65 8.57 -14.48
C ILE A 518 -31.05 7.79 -13.22
N GLN A 519 -31.70 6.64 -13.35
CA GLN A 519 -32.05 5.83 -12.19
C GLN A 519 -30.79 5.31 -11.49
N LYS A 520 -29.81 4.80 -12.22
CA LYS A 520 -28.51 4.38 -11.66
C LYS A 520 -27.78 5.50 -10.92
N LEU A 521 -27.82 6.73 -11.44
CA LEU A 521 -27.25 7.90 -10.78
C LEU A 521 -28.00 8.28 -9.49
N LYS A 522 -29.32 8.15 -9.48
CA LYS A 522 -30.12 8.35 -8.26
C LYS A 522 -29.84 7.27 -7.21
N ASP A 523 -29.69 6.02 -7.64
CA ASP A 523 -29.30 4.92 -6.74
C ASP A 523 -27.91 5.19 -6.13
N SER A 524 -26.97 5.78 -6.91
CA SER A 524 -25.67 6.22 -6.40
C SER A 524 -25.77 7.33 -5.35
N ILE A 525 -26.70 8.30 -5.52
CA ILE A 525 -26.98 9.33 -4.49
C ILE A 525 -27.47 8.65 -3.21
N GLN A 526 -28.41 7.73 -3.31
CA GLN A 526 -28.93 7.01 -2.15
C GLN A 526 -27.85 6.18 -1.44
N ASP A 527 -26.96 5.54 -2.18
CA ASP A 527 -25.82 4.80 -1.60
C ASP A 527 -24.83 5.72 -0.89
N ILE A 528 -24.56 6.92 -1.44
CA ILE A 528 -23.77 7.96 -0.78
C ILE A 528 -24.45 8.39 0.52
N GLU A 529 -25.72 8.79 0.49
CA GLU A 529 -26.46 9.21 1.67
C GLU A 529 -26.43 8.15 2.76
N GLN A 530 -26.73 6.89 2.40
CA GLN A 530 -26.70 5.75 3.32
C GLN A 530 -25.28 5.51 3.88
N THR A 531 -24.25 5.61 3.04
CA THR A 531 -22.87 5.37 3.46
C THR A 531 -22.42 6.42 4.50
N PHE A 532 -22.79 7.69 4.30
CA PHE A 532 -22.43 8.75 5.24
C PHE A 532 -23.26 8.76 6.53
N ASP A 533 -24.46 8.21 6.50
CA ASP A 533 -25.36 8.17 7.67
C ASP A 533 -25.12 6.93 8.55
N GLU A 534 -24.69 5.80 7.97
CA GLU A 534 -24.57 4.51 8.67
C GLU A 534 -23.16 4.18 9.14
N PHE A 535 -22.13 4.74 8.50
CA PHE A 535 -20.72 4.39 8.73
C PHE A 535 -19.92 5.55 9.35
N ASP A 536 -18.74 5.20 9.86
CA ASP A 536 -17.74 6.19 10.28
C ASP A 536 -17.39 7.11 9.10
N PHE A 537 -17.24 8.39 9.38
CA PHE A 537 -16.90 9.40 8.36
C PHE A 537 -15.61 9.05 7.60
N ASP A 538 -14.64 8.41 8.26
CA ASP A 538 -13.38 8.05 7.64
C ASP A 538 -13.50 6.86 6.68
N TYR A 539 -14.41 5.92 6.93
CA TYR A 539 -14.72 4.85 5.96
C TYR A 539 -15.18 5.42 4.61
N SER A 540 -16.12 6.37 4.64
CA SER A 540 -16.67 6.99 3.43
C SER A 540 -15.61 7.77 2.64
N ARG A 541 -14.74 8.51 3.36
CA ARG A 541 -13.59 9.22 2.76
C ARG A 541 -12.63 8.27 2.08
N LYS A 542 -12.22 7.22 2.80
CA LYS A 542 -11.29 6.21 2.27
C LYS A 542 -11.83 5.51 1.04
N LEU A 543 -13.09 5.07 1.10
CA LEU A 543 -13.73 4.39 -0.03
C LEU A 543 -13.73 5.25 -1.29
N PHE A 544 -14.14 6.52 -1.18
CA PHE A 544 -14.15 7.45 -2.29
C PHE A 544 -12.75 7.71 -2.86
N LEU A 545 -11.76 7.97 -1.99
CA LEU A 545 -10.38 8.26 -2.40
C LEU A 545 -9.74 7.06 -3.11
N ILE A 546 -10.00 5.85 -2.61
CA ILE A 546 -9.52 4.62 -3.24
C ILE A 546 -10.17 4.42 -4.62
N GLU A 547 -11.45 4.73 -4.75
CA GLU A 547 -12.17 4.59 -6.01
C GLU A 547 -11.72 5.58 -7.08
N HIS A 548 -11.52 6.85 -6.68
CA HIS A 548 -11.45 7.95 -7.64
C HIS A 548 -10.09 8.61 -7.74
N CYS A 549 -9.25 8.52 -6.71
CA CYS A 549 -8.04 9.33 -6.62
C CYS A 549 -6.74 8.53 -6.72
N ILE A 550 -6.74 7.24 -6.31
CA ILE A 550 -5.52 6.46 -6.08
C ILE A 550 -5.38 5.37 -7.13
N TYR A 551 -4.23 5.38 -7.83
CA TYR A 551 -3.87 4.41 -8.87
C TYR A 551 -2.46 3.89 -8.62
N GLY A 552 -2.23 2.60 -8.93
CA GLY A 552 -0.94 1.97 -8.73
C GLY A 552 -0.63 0.90 -9.77
N ILE A 553 0.64 0.82 -10.13
CA ILE A 553 1.15 -0.19 -11.02
C ILE A 553 2.39 -0.83 -10.40
N ASP A 554 2.52 -2.12 -10.58
CA ASP A 554 3.76 -2.82 -10.31
C ASP A 554 3.93 -3.97 -11.31
N ILE A 555 5.16 -4.33 -11.62
CA ILE A 555 5.44 -5.47 -12.50
C ILE A 555 5.18 -6.79 -11.78
N GLN A 556 5.17 -6.80 -10.45
CA GLN A 556 4.93 -7.98 -9.64
C GLN A 556 3.45 -8.09 -9.23
N PRO A 557 2.70 -9.10 -9.71
CA PRO A 557 1.30 -9.27 -9.33
C PRO A 557 1.07 -9.39 -7.82
N ILE A 558 2.03 -10.00 -7.11
CA ILE A 558 1.93 -10.17 -5.67
C ILE A 558 2.08 -8.84 -4.92
N ALA A 559 2.89 -7.90 -5.40
CA ALA A 559 2.99 -6.55 -4.84
C ALA A 559 1.64 -5.82 -4.93
N ILE A 560 0.97 -5.93 -6.07
CA ILE A 560 -0.41 -5.43 -6.26
C ILE A 560 -1.39 -6.07 -5.26
N GLN A 561 -1.28 -7.39 -4.99
CA GLN A 561 -2.14 -8.03 -3.99
C GLN A 561 -1.89 -7.51 -2.58
N ILE A 562 -0.65 -7.21 -2.23
CA ILE A 562 -0.29 -6.65 -0.91
C ILE A 562 -0.83 -5.22 -0.79
N THR A 563 -0.71 -4.42 -1.84
CA THR A 563 -1.29 -3.06 -1.89
C THR A 563 -2.81 -3.11 -1.71
N LYS A 564 -3.52 -3.99 -2.43
CA LYS A 564 -4.96 -4.21 -2.26
C LYS A 564 -5.29 -4.61 -0.82
N LEU A 565 -4.51 -5.53 -0.24
CA LEU A 565 -4.69 -6.00 1.13
C LEU A 565 -4.63 -4.86 2.15
N ARG A 566 -3.62 -3.98 2.06
CA ARG A 566 -3.47 -2.83 2.96
C ARG A 566 -4.64 -1.87 2.84
N LEU A 567 -5.07 -1.56 1.61
CA LEU A 567 -6.27 -0.74 1.37
C LEU A 567 -7.53 -1.39 1.96
N PHE A 568 -7.70 -2.70 1.81
CA PHE A 568 -8.82 -3.44 2.40
C PHE A 568 -8.81 -3.41 3.93
N ILE A 569 -7.65 -3.60 4.56
CA ILE A 569 -7.53 -3.47 6.02
C ILE A 569 -7.90 -2.07 6.46
N SER A 570 -7.44 -1.03 5.75
CA SER A 570 -7.76 0.36 6.09
C SER A 570 -9.26 0.68 6.02
N LEU A 571 -10.00 0.05 5.09
CA LEU A 571 -11.46 0.15 5.03
C LEU A 571 -12.15 -0.66 6.13
N LEU A 572 -11.60 -1.83 6.48
CA LEU A 572 -12.21 -2.71 7.47
C LEU A 572 -12.07 -2.18 8.90
N VAL A 573 -11.01 -1.42 9.17
CA VAL A 573 -10.76 -0.80 10.47
C VAL A 573 -11.92 0.06 10.95
N ASP A 574 -12.53 0.82 10.06
CA ASP A 574 -13.60 1.78 10.37
C ASP A 574 -14.99 1.13 10.42
N GLN A 575 -15.09 -0.19 10.20
CA GLN A 575 -16.34 -0.91 10.26
C GLN A 575 -16.44 -1.74 11.55
N TYR A 576 -17.60 -1.72 12.20
CA TYR A 576 -17.85 -2.45 13.43
C TYR A 576 -19.02 -3.42 13.26
N PRO A 577 -18.90 -4.68 13.75
CA PRO A 577 -19.98 -5.65 13.60
C PRO A 577 -21.21 -5.23 14.41
N LYS A 578 -22.36 -5.31 13.77
CA LYS A 578 -23.67 -5.02 14.35
C LYS A 578 -24.52 -6.29 14.33
N GLN A 579 -24.79 -6.83 15.51
CA GLN A 579 -25.59 -8.04 15.64
C GLN A 579 -27.01 -7.85 15.12
N GLY A 580 -27.49 -8.82 14.32
CA GLY A 580 -28.85 -8.77 13.74
C GLY A 580 -28.95 -8.06 12.38
N GLU A 581 -27.91 -7.36 11.93
CA GLU A 581 -27.86 -6.80 10.59
C GLU A 581 -27.36 -7.81 9.54
N PRO A 582 -27.77 -7.72 8.27
CA PRO A 582 -27.22 -8.53 7.19
C PRO A 582 -25.70 -8.38 7.13
N ASN A 583 -24.99 -9.49 6.95
CA ASN A 583 -23.53 -9.53 6.95
C ASN A 583 -22.88 -8.85 8.17
N LEU A 584 -23.53 -8.88 9.33
CA LEU A 584 -23.14 -8.16 10.55
C LEU A 584 -22.96 -6.64 10.36
N GLY A 585 -23.62 -6.03 9.40
CA GLY A 585 -23.43 -4.62 9.03
C GLY A 585 -22.08 -4.33 8.35
N ILE A 586 -21.25 -5.35 8.09
CA ILE A 586 -19.97 -5.20 7.39
C ILE A 586 -20.22 -5.11 5.88
N ARG A 587 -19.76 -4.04 5.25
CA ARG A 587 -19.80 -3.89 3.79
C ARG A 587 -18.76 -4.78 3.14
N ALA A 588 -19.16 -5.41 2.03
CA ALA A 588 -18.22 -6.10 1.16
C ALA A 588 -17.16 -5.14 0.61
N LEU A 589 -15.93 -5.65 0.48
CA LEU A 589 -14.81 -4.88 -0.03
C LEU A 589 -15.01 -4.52 -1.51
N PRO A 590 -14.53 -3.35 -1.96
CA PRO A 590 -14.62 -2.93 -3.36
C PRO A 590 -13.72 -3.78 -4.26
N ASN A 591 -13.95 -3.70 -5.56
CA ASN A 591 -13.12 -4.37 -6.57
C ASN A 591 -12.02 -3.41 -7.04
N LEU A 592 -10.77 -3.64 -6.64
CA LEU A 592 -9.63 -2.75 -6.88
C LEU A 592 -8.85 -3.08 -8.17
N GLU A 593 -9.29 -4.05 -8.95
CA GLU A 593 -8.64 -4.49 -10.18
C GLU A 593 -8.57 -3.40 -11.26
N THR A 594 -9.46 -2.42 -11.17
CA THR A 594 -9.52 -1.28 -12.09
C THR A 594 -8.57 -0.13 -11.75
N ASN A 595 -8.02 -0.10 -10.54
CA ASN A 595 -7.15 0.98 -10.06
C ASN A 595 -5.73 0.51 -9.76
N LEU A 596 -5.57 -0.80 -9.51
CA LEU A 596 -4.30 -1.41 -9.17
C LEU A 596 -4.01 -2.56 -10.12
N VAL A 597 -3.02 -2.39 -10.98
CA VAL A 597 -2.76 -3.26 -12.13
C VAL A 597 -1.33 -3.78 -12.14
N ALA A 598 -1.17 -5.08 -12.43
CA ALA A 598 0.14 -5.65 -12.69
C ALA A 598 0.53 -5.43 -14.17
N ALA A 599 1.56 -4.59 -14.40
CA ALA A 599 2.00 -4.22 -15.74
C ALA A 599 3.46 -3.76 -15.77
N ASN A 600 4.10 -3.87 -16.94
CA ASN A 600 5.39 -3.22 -17.17
C ASN A 600 5.18 -1.73 -17.50
N SER A 601 5.26 -0.88 -16.49
CA SER A 601 5.01 0.57 -16.60
C SER A 601 5.95 1.29 -17.58
N LEU A 602 7.15 0.75 -17.85
CA LEU A 602 8.14 1.36 -18.74
C LEU A 602 7.95 1.02 -20.22
N ILE A 603 7.07 0.11 -20.57
CA ILE A 603 6.80 -0.22 -21.96
C ILE A 603 5.50 0.46 -22.38
N PRO A 604 5.55 1.67 -22.95
CA PRO A 604 4.34 2.37 -23.36
C PRO A 604 3.70 1.69 -24.55
N LEU A 605 2.38 1.64 -24.56
CA LEU A 605 1.60 1.35 -25.74
C LEU A 605 1.09 2.68 -26.28
N GLU A 606 1.66 3.18 -27.38
CA GLU A 606 1.36 4.49 -27.92
C GLU A 606 0.10 4.42 -28.78
N LEU A 607 -0.93 5.12 -28.37
CA LEU A 607 -2.18 5.29 -29.14
C LEU A 607 -2.16 6.60 -29.97
N GLU A 608 -1.15 7.42 -29.80
CA GLU A 608 -1.02 8.73 -30.48
C GLU A 608 -0.27 8.55 -31.82
N ASN A 609 -0.79 9.13 -32.86
CA ASN A 609 -0.22 9.39 -34.19
C ASN A 609 -1.08 8.93 -35.38
N GLN A 610 -2.38 8.80 -35.24
CA GLN A 610 -3.20 8.39 -36.40
C GLN A 610 -4.48 9.23 -36.55
N MET A 611 -5.04 9.17 -37.73
CA MET A 611 -6.16 9.97 -38.28
C MET A 611 -7.35 10.15 -37.32
N ASP A 612 -8.18 11.16 -37.56
CA ASP A 612 -9.39 11.48 -36.78
C ASP A 612 -10.31 10.29 -36.45
N ILE A 613 -10.38 9.30 -37.36
CA ILE A 613 -11.15 8.05 -37.16
C ILE A 613 -10.58 7.23 -35.98
N PHE A 614 -9.27 7.18 -35.83
CA PHE A 614 -8.59 6.46 -34.76
C PHE A 614 -8.89 7.09 -33.38
N ASN A 615 -8.89 8.42 -33.30
CA ASN A 615 -9.26 9.12 -32.08
C ASN A 615 -10.72 8.84 -31.65
N THR A 616 -11.64 8.73 -32.61
CA THR A 616 -13.05 8.40 -32.33
C THR A 616 -13.19 6.99 -31.76
N ILE A 617 -12.42 6.01 -32.25
CA ILE A 617 -12.41 4.63 -31.72
C ILE A 617 -11.94 4.63 -30.28
N ILE A 618 -10.85 5.35 -30.00
CA ILE A 618 -10.28 5.46 -28.64
C ILE A 618 -11.27 6.15 -27.70
N GLU A 619 -11.85 7.27 -28.08
CA GLU A 619 -12.83 8.01 -27.26
C GLU A 619 -14.06 7.16 -26.91
N ASN A 620 -14.56 6.40 -27.88
CA ASN A 620 -15.67 5.47 -27.68
C ASN A 620 -15.30 4.36 -26.67
N TYR A 621 -14.09 3.80 -26.78
CA TYR A 621 -13.59 2.81 -25.82
C TYR A 621 -13.44 3.42 -24.43
N ILE A 622 -12.80 4.59 -24.29
CA ILE A 622 -12.62 5.30 -23.02
C ILE A 622 -13.96 5.53 -22.31
N SER A 623 -14.96 5.99 -23.05
CA SER A 623 -16.30 6.24 -22.50
C SER A 623 -16.92 4.97 -21.93
N LYS A 624 -16.83 3.86 -22.66
CA LYS A 624 -17.37 2.56 -22.25
C LYS A 624 -16.61 1.97 -21.06
N ILE A 625 -15.26 2.05 -21.08
CA ILE A 625 -14.44 1.48 -20.02
C ILE A 625 -14.60 2.25 -18.69
N LYS A 626 -14.72 3.57 -18.73
CA LYS A 626 -15.03 4.38 -17.54
C LYS A 626 -16.36 3.99 -16.89
N ALA A 627 -17.41 3.83 -17.70
CA ALA A 627 -18.71 3.39 -17.22
C ALA A 627 -18.63 1.99 -16.60
N PHE A 628 -17.87 1.08 -17.25
CA PHE A 628 -17.64 -0.25 -16.75
C PHE A 628 -16.89 -0.24 -15.41
N HIS A 629 -15.79 0.51 -15.28
CA HIS A 629 -15.00 0.57 -14.05
C HIS A 629 -15.86 1.02 -12.85
N LYS A 630 -16.72 2.01 -13.05
CA LYS A 630 -17.64 2.48 -12.01
C LYS A 630 -18.63 1.39 -11.59
N GLU A 631 -19.23 0.68 -12.55
CA GLU A 631 -20.17 -0.43 -12.28
C GLU A 631 -19.44 -1.59 -11.58
N TYR A 632 -18.25 -1.94 -12.04
CA TYR A 632 -17.45 -3.05 -11.51
C TYR A 632 -16.97 -2.79 -10.08
N PHE A 633 -16.49 -1.59 -9.77
CA PHE A 633 -15.97 -1.22 -8.45
C PHE A 633 -17.01 -1.48 -7.34
N SER A 634 -18.27 -1.11 -7.57
CA SER A 634 -19.36 -1.23 -6.60
C SER A 634 -20.06 -2.59 -6.61
N THR A 635 -19.78 -3.45 -7.60
CA THR A 635 -20.46 -4.74 -7.76
C THR A 635 -20.05 -5.73 -6.67
N ARG A 636 -21.03 -6.23 -5.92
CA ARG A 636 -20.82 -7.12 -4.75
C ARG A 636 -21.17 -8.57 -5.05
N ASN A 637 -22.15 -8.80 -5.92
CA ASN A 637 -22.62 -10.14 -6.27
C ASN A 637 -21.65 -10.82 -7.23
N ARG A 638 -21.26 -12.07 -6.93
CA ARG A 638 -20.32 -12.84 -7.76
C ARG A 638 -20.82 -13.06 -9.18
N LYS A 639 -22.12 -13.34 -9.36
CA LYS A 639 -22.69 -13.57 -10.69
C LYS A 639 -22.56 -12.32 -11.56
N ASP A 640 -22.96 -11.17 -11.01
CA ASP A 640 -22.90 -9.89 -11.71
C ASP A 640 -21.43 -9.50 -12.01
N LYS A 641 -20.51 -9.82 -11.10
CA LYS A 641 -19.06 -9.64 -11.29
C LYS A 641 -18.54 -10.46 -12.48
N LEU A 642 -18.94 -11.75 -12.60
CA LEU A 642 -18.56 -12.60 -13.72
C LEU A 642 -19.15 -12.12 -15.05
N ASP A 643 -20.40 -11.68 -15.04
CA ASP A 643 -21.07 -11.12 -16.24
C ASP A 643 -20.39 -9.83 -16.70
N LEU A 644 -19.98 -8.97 -15.74
CA LEU A 644 -19.21 -7.75 -16.03
C LEU A 644 -17.82 -8.10 -16.60
N LYS A 645 -17.07 -9.01 -16.00
CA LYS A 645 -15.77 -9.46 -16.55
C LYS A 645 -15.92 -9.95 -17.99
N ALA A 646 -16.95 -10.74 -18.30
CA ALA A 646 -17.22 -11.22 -19.64
C ALA A 646 -17.58 -10.08 -20.63
N ARG A 647 -18.35 -9.07 -20.18
CA ARG A 647 -18.69 -7.88 -20.99
C ARG A 647 -17.44 -7.04 -21.27
N GLU A 648 -16.57 -6.84 -20.27
CA GLU A 648 -15.32 -6.09 -20.44
C GLU A 648 -14.36 -6.82 -21.40
N HIS A 649 -14.19 -8.13 -21.23
CA HIS A 649 -13.36 -8.93 -22.15
C HIS A 649 -13.86 -8.79 -23.59
N LYS A 650 -15.19 -8.87 -23.83
CA LYS A 650 -15.78 -8.65 -25.14
C LYS A 650 -15.47 -7.24 -25.67
N LEU A 651 -15.57 -6.23 -24.83
CA LEU A 651 -15.27 -4.84 -25.19
C LEU A 651 -13.80 -4.68 -25.62
N ARG A 652 -12.85 -5.31 -24.91
CA ARG A 652 -11.42 -5.33 -25.29
C ARG A 652 -11.18 -6.05 -26.61
N MET A 653 -11.81 -7.18 -26.82
CA MET A 653 -11.72 -7.91 -28.08
C MET A 653 -12.24 -7.07 -29.26
N GLU A 654 -13.42 -6.43 -29.12
CA GLU A 654 -13.99 -5.55 -30.14
C GLU A 654 -13.05 -4.37 -30.42
N PHE A 655 -12.48 -3.75 -29.37
CA PHE A 655 -11.53 -2.65 -29.50
C PHE A 655 -10.25 -3.08 -30.23
N SER A 656 -9.67 -4.23 -29.87
CA SER A 656 -8.51 -4.79 -30.55
C SER A 656 -8.76 -5.03 -32.05
N GLU A 657 -9.94 -5.57 -32.42
CA GLU A 657 -10.28 -5.78 -33.82
C GLU A 657 -10.50 -4.46 -34.60
N GLU A 658 -11.05 -3.44 -33.95
CA GLU A 658 -11.17 -2.10 -34.54
C GLU A 658 -9.81 -1.46 -34.75
N LEU A 659 -8.87 -1.60 -33.79
CA LEU A 659 -7.48 -1.14 -33.91
C LEU A 659 -6.77 -1.82 -35.09
N LYS A 660 -6.89 -3.13 -35.22
CA LYS A 660 -6.29 -3.87 -36.34
C LYS A 660 -6.78 -3.39 -37.71
N LYS A 661 -8.07 -3.07 -37.83
CA LYS A 661 -8.65 -2.48 -39.07
C LYS A 661 -8.13 -1.08 -39.36
N SER A 662 -7.68 -0.37 -38.37
CA SER A 662 -7.12 1.00 -38.50
C SER A 662 -5.61 1.04 -38.69
N ALA A 663 -5.00 -0.05 -39.14
CA ALA A 663 -3.55 -0.22 -39.37
C ALA A 663 -2.68 -0.06 -38.10
N PHE A 664 -3.26 -0.26 -36.90
CA PHE A 664 -2.51 -0.36 -35.66
C PHE A 664 -1.67 -1.66 -35.66
N PRO A 665 -0.49 -1.67 -34.97
CA PRO A 665 0.35 -2.88 -34.95
C PRO A 665 -0.41 -4.09 -34.42
N ALA A 666 -0.42 -5.19 -35.20
CA ALA A 666 -1.25 -6.35 -34.89
C ALA A 666 -0.88 -7.00 -33.56
N GLN A 667 0.43 -7.04 -33.20
CA GLN A 667 0.91 -7.63 -31.97
C GLN A 667 0.43 -6.81 -30.76
N GLU A 668 0.50 -5.49 -30.80
CA GLU A 668 0.06 -4.61 -29.73
C GLU A 668 -1.46 -4.70 -29.53
N ALA A 669 -2.23 -4.81 -30.63
CA ALA A 669 -3.68 -5.02 -30.54
C ALA A 669 -3.99 -6.40 -29.92
N GLU A 670 -3.21 -7.45 -30.22
CA GLU A 670 -3.34 -8.77 -29.59
C GLU A 670 -2.97 -8.75 -28.11
N ASP A 671 -1.94 -7.99 -27.73
CA ASP A 671 -1.54 -7.84 -26.34
C ASP A 671 -2.68 -7.19 -25.50
N ILE A 672 -3.40 -6.21 -26.07
CA ILE A 672 -4.60 -5.63 -25.46
C ILE A 672 -5.69 -6.70 -25.29
N ALA A 673 -5.98 -7.48 -26.34
CA ALA A 673 -7.01 -8.52 -26.30
C ALA A 673 -6.72 -9.62 -25.28
N ASN A 674 -5.47 -10.06 -25.22
CA ASN A 674 -5.03 -11.17 -24.39
C ASN A 674 -4.79 -10.79 -22.91
N TRP A 675 -4.62 -9.50 -22.61
CA TRP A 675 -4.45 -9.05 -21.25
C TRP A 675 -5.74 -9.29 -20.43
N ASP A 676 -5.62 -9.92 -19.27
CA ASP A 676 -6.73 -10.13 -18.33
C ASP A 676 -6.44 -9.39 -17.01
N PRO A 677 -7.05 -8.20 -16.77
CA PRO A 677 -6.84 -7.41 -15.55
C PRO A 677 -7.36 -8.10 -14.28
N TYR A 678 -8.22 -9.12 -14.43
CA TYR A 678 -8.83 -9.83 -13.31
C TYR A 678 -8.08 -11.08 -12.90
N SER A 679 -7.16 -11.55 -13.71
CA SER A 679 -6.29 -12.67 -13.38
C SER A 679 -5.19 -12.20 -12.41
N VAL A 680 -5.10 -12.86 -11.27
CA VAL A 680 -4.16 -12.52 -10.18
C VAL A 680 -2.69 -12.66 -10.62
N ASN A 681 -2.41 -13.48 -11.62
CA ASN A 681 -1.07 -13.75 -12.12
C ASN A 681 -0.80 -13.09 -13.50
N SER A 682 -1.78 -12.40 -14.08
CA SER A 682 -1.60 -11.74 -15.38
C SER A 682 -0.77 -10.48 -15.23
N ILE A 683 0.25 -10.33 -16.07
CA ILE A 683 1.07 -9.13 -16.19
C ILE A 683 0.87 -8.57 -17.59
N ALA A 684 0.42 -7.31 -17.67
CA ALA A 684 0.39 -6.63 -18.96
C ALA A 684 1.83 -6.36 -19.44
N PRO A 685 2.20 -6.79 -20.65
CA PRO A 685 3.54 -6.52 -21.19
C PRO A 685 3.72 -5.05 -21.57
N PHE A 686 2.66 -4.25 -21.51
CA PHE A 686 2.59 -2.83 -21.86
C PHE A 686 1.94 -2.02 -20.74
N PHE A 687 2.06 -0.71 -20.85
CA PHE A 687 1.31 0.23 -20.03
C PHE A 687 0.69 1.35 -20.89
N ASN A 688 -0.60 1.57 -20.70
CA ASN A 688 -1.31 2.74 -21.22
C ASN A 688 -2.44 3.14 -20.23
N PRO A 689 -2.40 4.33 -19.62
CA PRO A 689 -3.37 4.73 -18.61
C PRO A 689 -4.80 4.88 -19.16
N THR A 690 -4.91 5.21 -20.44
CA THR A 690 -6.21 5.35 -21.12
C THR A 690 -6.93 4.01 -21.27
N ILE A 691 -6.18 2.96 -21.63
CA ILE A 691 -6.73 1.61 -21.76
C ILE A 691 -7.02 1.02 -20.38
N MET A 692 -6.11 1.18 -19.44
CA MET A 692 -6.17 0.50 -18.15
C MET A 692 -7.08 1.20 -17.15
N PHE A 693 -7.06 2.54 -17.10
CA PHE A 693 -7.78 3.33 -16.10
C PHE A 693 -8.86 4.24 -16.70
N GLY A 694 -8.94 4.36 -18.02
CA GLY A 694 -9.78 5.37 -18.67
C GLY A 694 -9.32 6.81 -18.42
N LEU A 695 -8.07 7.02 -18.03
CA LEU A 695 -7.48 8.33 -17.72
C LEU A 695 -6.38 8.68 -18.70
N THR A 696 -6.25 9.95 -19.02
CA THR A 696 -5.17 10.44 -19.90
C THR A 696 -3.98 10.97 -19.11
N ASN A 697 -4.24 11.59 -17.97
CA ASN A 697 -3.22 12.28 -17.19
C ASN A 697 -3.50 12.18 -15.68
N PHE A 698 -2.45 12.45 -14.90
CA PHE A 698 -2.47 12.49 -13.43
C PHE A 698 -1.98 13.84 -12.90
N ASN A 699 -2.46 14.23 -11.72
CA ASN A 699 -2.01 15.45 -11.06
C ASN A 699 -0.68 15.22 -10.32
N ILE A 700 -0.52 14.03 -9.73
CA ILE A 700 0.67 13.65 -8.98
C ILE A 700 1.16 12.28 -9.45
N VAL A 701 2.47 12.17 -9.71
CA VAL A 701 3.20 10.91 -9.88
C VAL A 701 4.22 10.82 -8.76
N ILE A 702 4.11 9.80 -7.92
CA ILE A 702 4.98 9.61 -6.75
C ILE A 702 5.48 8.18 -6.71
N ALA A 703 6.78 7.96 -6.57
CA ALA A 703 7.34 6.60 -6.55
C ALA A 703 8.74 6.50 -5.91
N ASN A 704 9.07 5.26 -5.55
CA ASN A 704 10.43 4.77 -5.36
C ASN A 704 10.70 3.69 -6.43
N PRO A 705 11.17 4.09 -7.64
CA PRO A 705 11.39 3.14 -8.73
C PRO A 705 12.50 2.12 -8.41
N PRO A 706 12.49 0.92 -9.02
CA PRO A 706 13.49 -0.12 -8.76
C PRO A 706 14.89 0.30 -9.22
N TYR A 707 15.93 0.05 -8.38
CA TYR A 707 17.33 0.43 -8.63
C TYR A 707 18.11 -0.67 -9.37
N VAL A 708 17.51 -1.21 -10.44
CA VAL A 708 18.14 -2.25 -11.25
C VAL A 708 19.26 -1.65 -12.11
N ARG A 709 20.46 -2.20 -11.98
CA ARG A 709 21.61 -1.79 -12.78
C ARG A 709 21.45 -2.17 -14.22
N GLN A 710 22.03 -1.37 -15.10
CA GLN A 710 21.87 -1.51 -16.54
C GLN A 710 22.23 -2.92 -17.08
N GLU A 711 23.22 -3.61 -16.49
CA GLU A 711 23.61 -4.97 -16.92
C GLU A 711 22.52 -6.02 -16.65
N ASN A 712 21.65 -5.76 -15.68
CA ASN A 712 20.62 -6.71 -15.23
C ASN A 712 19.23 -6.44 -15.85
N ILE A 713 19.08 -5.42 -16.70
CA ILE A 713 17.80 -5.12 -17.36
C ILE A 713 17.57 -6.12 -18.50
N ALA A 714 16.54 -6.97 -18.34
CA ALA A 714 16.23 -8.05 -19.28
C ALA A 714 15.61 -7.57 -20.60
N TYR A 715 14.99 -6.39 -20.64
CA TYR A 715 14.20 -5.85 -21.77
C TYR A 715 14.75 -4.53 -22.34
N LYS A 716 16.07 -4.37 -22.36
CA LYS A 716 16.75 -3.17 -22.89
C LYS A 716 16.36 -2.82 -24.31
N ASP A 717 16.20 -3.83 -25.17
CA ASP A 717 15.83 -3.64 -26.57
C ASP A 717 14.40 -3.07 -26.71
N LEU A 718 13.51 -3.40 -25.79
CA LEU A 718 12.18 -2.83 -25.75
C LEU A 718 12.23 -1.37 -25.30
N LEU A 719 13.06 -1.04 -24.30
CA LEU A 719 13.25 0.35 -23.85
C LEU A 719 13.82 1.25 -24.95
N ASP A 720 14.75 0.73 -25.76
CA ASP A 720 15.31 1.46 -26.91
C ASP A 720 14.21 1.79 -27.95
N LYS A 721 13.34 0.82 -28.21
CA LYS A 721 12.21 0.95 -29.14
C LYS A 721 11.07 1.82 -28.60
N SER A 722 10.97 2.00 -27.29
CA SER A 722 9.90 2.76 -26.63
C SER A 722 10.01 4.29 -26.75
N GLY A 723 10.98 4.80 -27.52
CA GLY A 723 11.08 6.22 -27.87
C GLY A 723 11.45 7.15 -26.72
N TYR A 724 12.07 6.65 -25.64
CA TYR A 724 12.55 7.52 -24.55
C TYR A 724 13.68 8.45 -25.03
N GLN A 725 13.48 9.78 -24.89
CA GLN A 725 14.51 10.78 -25.24
C GLN A 725 15.77 10.63 -24.39
N ILE A 726 15.57 10.18 -23.12
CA ILE A 726 16.66 9.97 -22.17
C ILE A 726 17.37 8.63 -22.36
N PHE A 727 16.93 7.77 -23.30
CA PHE A 727 17.50 6.45 -23.48
C PHE A 727 19.03 6.47 -23.61
N ASN A 728 19.67 5.66 -22.80
CA ASN A 728 21.11 5.39 -22.86
C ASN A 728 21.33 3.94 -22.41
N SER A 729 22.02 3.15 -23.21
CA SER A 729 22.27 1.71 -22.94
C SER A 729 23.01 1.42 -21.64
N THR A 730 23.64 2.43 -21.02
CA THR A 730 24.34 2.33 -19.74
C THR A 730 23.59 2.94 -18.56
N SER A 731 22.33 3.35 -18.76
CA SER A 731 21.49 3.92 -17.70
C SER A 731 20.84 2.82 -16.88
N ASP A 732 20.82 3.04 -15.55
CA ASP A 732 20.06 2.21 -14.63
C ASP A 732 18.54 2.40 -14.81
N LEU A 733 17.75 1.38 -14.49
CA LEU A 733 16.32 1.31 -14.82
C LEU A 733 15.50 2.49 -14.28
N TYR A 734 15.76 2.93 -13.06
CA TYR A 734 15.02 4.03 -12.43
C TYR A 734 15.04 5.35 -13.22
N THR A 735 16.05 5.56 -14.08
CA THR A 735 16.16 6.80 -14.86
C THR A 735 15.00 6.99 -15.82
N TYR A 736 14.46 5.92 -16.39
CA TYR A 736 13.35 5.97 -17.35
C TYR A 736 12.04 6.41 -16.71
N PHE A 737 11.85 6.20 -15.41
CA PHE A 737 10.65 6.64 -14.69
C PHE A 737 10.48 8.15 -14.64
N TYR A 738 11.55 8.92 -14.76
CA TYR A 738 11.47 10.38 -14.82
C TYR A 738 10.74 10.88 -16.09
N GLU A 739 11.07 10.30 -17.25
CA GLU A 739 10.39 10.66 -18.50
C GLU A 739 8.99 10.04 -18.54
N LEU A 740 8.80 8.84 -18.00
CA LEU A 740 7.48 8.25 -17.82
C LEU A 740 6.58 9.17 -17.00
N ALA A 741 7.04 9.66 -15.86
CA ALA A 741 6.28 10.59 -15.02
C ALA A 741 5.91 11.86 -15.80
N TYR A 742 6.85 12.44 -16.52
CA TYR A 742 6.58 13.63 -17.35
C TYR A 742 5.50 13.35 -18.40
N LYS A 743 5.50 12.17 -19.01
CA LYS A 743 4.45 11.77 -19.98
C LYS A 743 3.09 11.60 -19.31
N LEU A 744 3.05 11.03 -18.10
CA LEU A 744 1.80 10.77 -17.35
C LEU A 744 1.17 12.01 -16.72
N LEU A 745 1.94 13.06 -16.44
CA LEU A 745 1.44 14.24 -15.76
C LEU A 745 0.55 15.11 -16.65
N SER A 746 -0.46 15.72 -16.04
CA SER A 746 -1.12 16.92 -16.58
C SER A 746 -0.18 18.11 -16.63
N GLU A 747 -0.51 19.18 -17.37
CA GLU A 747 0.24 20.43 -17.31
C GLU A 747 0.22 20.97 -15.87
N ASN A 748 1.38 21.41 -15.39
CA ASN A 748 1.67 21.78 -14.00
C ASN A 748 1.51 20.62 -12.98
N GLY A 749 1.29 19.38 -13.44
CA GLY A 749 1.29 18.21 -12.58
C GLY A 749 2.66 17.93 -11.95
N ILE A 750 2.71 17.20 -10.86
CA ILE A 750 3.84 17.09 -9.95
C ILE A 750 4.40 15.67 -9.97
N ALA A 751 5.71 15.54 -10.15
CA ALA A 751 6.42 14.28 -9.91
C ALA A 751 7.32 14.40 -8.68
N THR A 752 7.27 13.39 -7.82
CA THR A 752 8.13 13.28 -6.64
C THR A 752 8.74 11.89 -6.59
N PHE A 753 10.05 11.81 -6.70
CA PHE A 753 10.78 10.54 -6.70
C PHE A 753 11.88 10.49 -5.65
N ILE A 754 12.05 9.30 -5.04
CA ILE A 754 13.29 8.92 -4.37
C ILE A 754 14.02 7.92 -5.24
N THR A 755 15.29 8.20 -5.58
CA THR A 755 16.11 7.35 -6.46
C THR A 755 17.57 7.36 -6.01
N SER A 756 18.41 6.53 -6.65
CA SER A 756 19.86 6.66 -6.49
C SER A 756 20.33 8.04 -6.97
N ASN A 757 21.22 8.68 -6.22
CA ASN A 757 21.77 10.01 -6.56
C ASN A 757 22.86 9.97 -7.65
N LYS A 758 23.26 8.79 -8.11
CA LYS A 758 24.35 8.60 -9.11
C LYS A 758 24.13 9.38 -10.39
N TRP A 759 22.89 9.49 -10.87
CA TRP A 759 22.56 10.21 -12.08
C TRP A 759 22.90 11.71 -12.01
N LEU A 760 23.00 12.30 -10.82
CA LEU A 760 23.40 13.69 -10.66
C LEU A 760 24.81 13.97 -11.21
N ARG A 761 25.70 12.97 -11.14
CA ARG A 761 27.14 13.12 -11.45
C ARG A 761 27.65 12.19 -12.54
N SER A 762 27.00 11.03 -12.76
CA SER A 762 27.44 10.02 -13.71
C SER A 762 27.28 10.44 -15.16
N LYS A 763 28.08 9.85 -16.06
CA LYS A 763 28.02 10.09 -17.49
C LYS A 763 26.68 9.63 -18.11
N TYR A 764 26.12 8.53 -17.63
CA TYR A 764 24.84 8.03 -18.13
C TYR A 764 23.66 8.97 -17.82
N GLY A 765 23.74 9.76 -16.74
CA GLY A 765 22.73 10.72 -16.35
C GLY A 765 22.68 12.00 -17.22
N THR A 766 23.56 12.17 -18.18
CA THR A 766 23.68 13.41 -18.99
C THR A 766 22.38 13.76 -19.71
N LYS A 767 21.76 12.77 -20.40
CA LYS A 767 20.49 13.01 -21.12
C LYS A 767 19.34 13.31 -20.15
N LEU A 768 19.28 12.62 -19.01
CA LEU A 768 18.29 12.87 -17.97
C LEU A 768 18.43 14.28 -17.37
N ARG A 769 19.65 14.69 -17.02
CA ARG A 769 19.90 16.06 -16.51
C ARG A 769 19.50 17.13 -17.53
N GLN A 770 19.82 16.91 -18.80
CA GLN A 770 19.41 17.82 -19.88
C GLN A 770 17.89 17.90 -20.00
N PHE A 771 17.21 16.73 -20.01
CA PHE A 771 15.76 16.61 -20.11
C PHE A 771 15.06 17.37 -18.97
N LEU A 772 15.44 17.09 -17.72
CA LEU A 772 14.88 17.72 -16.54
C LEU A 772 15.13 19.23 -16.53
N LYS A 773 16.35 19.66 -16.86
CA LYS A 773 16.70 21.10 -16.91
C LYS A 773 15.86 21.88 -17.92
N GLN A 774 15.52 21.28 -19.06
CA GLN A 774 14.87 21.97 -20.18
C GLN A 774 13.34 21.88 -20.16
N ASN A 775 12.79 20.76 -19.68
CA ASN A 775 11.38 20.45 -19.82
C ASN A 775 10.59 20.53 -18.52
N THR A 776 11.28 20.58 -17.37
CA THR A 776 10.62 20.58 -16.06
C THR A 776 11.00 21.75 -15.21
N LYS A 777 10.10 22.16 -14.33
CA LYS A 777 10.32 23.20 -13.33
C LYS A 777 10.64 22.53 -11.99
N LEU A 778 11.93 22.50 -11.64
CA LEU A 778 12.38 21.89 -10.39
C LEU A 778 11.83 22.68 -9.20
N GLN A 779 11.41 21.98 -8.14
CA GLN A 779 10.96 22.61 -6.90
C GLN A 779 11.91 22.27 -5.75
N ILE A 780 12.23 20.97 -5.60
CA ILE A 780 13.05 20.47 -4.50
C ILE A 780 14.02 19.41 -5.04
N VAL A 781 15.28 19.50 -4.62
CA VAL A 781 16.28 18.44 -4.82
C VAL A 781 17.03 18.20 -3.50
N ILE A 782 16.92 17.00 -2.93
CA ILE A 782 17.61 16.60 -1.71
C ILE A 782 18.61 15.52 -2.07
N ASP A 783 19.89 15.77 -1.83
CA ASP A 783 20.95 14.77 -1.95
C ASP A 783 21.31 14.25 -0.55
N PHE A 784 21.01 12.97 -0.29
CA PHE A 784 21.30 12.34 1.00
C PHE A 784 22.81 12.04 1.17
N GLY A 785 23.61 12.22 0.10
CA GLY A 785 25.06 11.93 0.17
C GLY A 785 25.30 10.52 0.67
N GLY A 786 26.11 10.37 1.74
CA GLY A 786 26.39 9.09 2.41
C GLY A 786 25.41 8.76 3.55
N TYR A 787 24.38 9.55 3.79
CA TYR A 787 23.33 9.23 4.76
C TYR A 787 22.49 8.05 4.27
N GLN A 788 22.43 6.96 5.04
CA GLN A 788 21.71 5.75 4.66
C GLN A 788 20.21 5.87 4.95
N VAL A 789 19.43 6.22 3.94
CA VAL A 789 17.95 6.17 4.00
C VAL A 789 17.46 4.73 4.15
N PHE A 790 18.02 3.82 3.37
CA PHE A 790 17.68 2.39 3.40
C PHE A 790 18.71 1.61 4.21
N LYS A 791 18.34 1.16 5.40
CA LYS A 791 19.23 0.43 6.32
C LYS A 791 19.78 -0.88 5.76
N SER A 792 19.11 -1.46 4.77
CA SER A 792 19.47 -2.72 4.11
C SER A 792 20.35 -2.54 2.86
N SER A 793 20.66 -1.32 2.46
CA SER A 793 21.36 -1.00 1.21
C SER A 793 22.47 0.02 1.39
N THR A 794 23.51 -0.08 0.56
CA THR A 794 24.62 0.89 0.46
C THR A 794 24.39 1.92 -0.65
N VAL A 795 23.15 2.09 -1.13
CA VAL A 795 22.83 3.04 -2.21
C VAL A 795 22.62 4.43 -1.63
N ASP A 796 23.42 5.39 -2.10
CA ASP A 796 23.18 6.80 -1.84
C ASP A 796 21.99 7.28 -2.65
N THR A 797 21.08 8.00 -2.00
CA THR A 797 19.79 8.39 -2.59
C THR A 797 19.63 9.90 -2.72
N ASN A 798 18.65 10.29 -3.53
CA ASN A 798 18.16 11.65 -3.61
C ASN A 798 16.63 11.68 -3.71
N ILE A 799 16.01 12.75 -3.19
CA ILE A 799 14.61 13.07 -3.50
C ILE A 799 14.60 14.23 -4.48
N ILE A 800 13.72 14.13 -5.47
CA ILE A 800 13.46 15.22 -6.40
C ILE A 800 11.96 15.46 -6.54
N LEU A 801 11.55 16.72 -6.53
CA LEU A 801 10.20 17.17 -6.86
C LEU A 801 10.26 18.16 -8.00
N PHE A 802 9.49 17.93 -9.07
CA PHE A 802 9.40 18.82 -10.21
C PHE A 802 7.97 18.90 -10.76
N LEU A 803 7.68 19.99 -11.48
CA LEU A 803 6.44 20.19 -12.22
C LEU A 803 6.66 19.95 -13.71
N LYS A 804 5.63 19.43 -14.39
CA LYS A 804 5.54 19.41 -15.84
C LYS A 804 5.23 20.82 -16.37
N ALA A 805 6.25 21.66 -16.35
CA ALA A 805 6.22 23.01 -16.87
C ALA A 805 7.63 23.43 -17.27
N LYS A 806 7.76 24.25 -18.32
CA LYS A 806 9.06 24.82 -18.68
C LYS A 806 9.49 25.85 -17.65
N PRO A 807 10.78 25.84 -17.22
CA PRO A 807 11.26 26.80 -16.24
C PRO A 807 11.41 28.17 -16.84
N GLU A 808 11.03 29.22 -16.10
CA GLU A 808 11.35 30.61 -16.43
C GLU A 808 12.87 30.83 -16.30
N PRO A 809 13.45 31.80 -17.03
CA PRO A 809 14.91 32.05 -17.03
C PRO A 809 15.51 32.32 -15.64
N GLN A 810 14.70 32.83 -14.71
CA GLN A 810 15.12 33.15 -13.33
C GLN A 810 14.55 32.20 -12.29
N HIS A 811 14.00 31.05 -12.70
CA HIS A 811 13.40 30.12 -11.80
C HIS A 811 14.41 29.61 -10.73
N LEU A 812 14.01 29.70 -9.48
CA LEU A 812 14.73 29.21 -8.30
C LEU A 812 14.06 27.93 -7.80
N PHE A 813 14.87 26.96 -7.39
CA PHE A 813 14.41 25.75 -6.73
C PHE A 813 15.18 25.55 -5.42
N ASN A 814 14.60 24.79 -4.53
CA ASN A 814 15.15 24.47 -3.22
C ASN A 814 16.03 23.23 -3.27
N PHE A 815 17.15 23.23 -2.53
CA PHE A 815 17.98 22.05 -2.39
C PHE A 815 18.58 21.91 -1.00
N VAL A 816 18.91 20.65 -0.63
CA VAL A 816 19.63 20.31 0.60
C VAL A 816 20.62 19.20 0.29
N ASN A 817 21.84 19.31 0.81
CA ASN A 817 22.79 18.20 0.90
C ASN A 817 22.87 17.72 2.35
N ILE A 818 22.65 16.43 2.58
CA ILE A 818 22.69 15.85 3.93
C ILE A 818 24.09 15.29 4.20
N PRO A 819 24.77 15.71 5.28
CA PRO A 819 26.05 15.13 5.68
C PRO A 819 25.91 13.66 6.08
N ALA A 820 26.89 12.83 5.72
CA ALA A 820 26.86 11.39 5.95
C ALA A 820 26.81 10.98 7.44
N ASP A 821 27.37 11.82 8.30
CA ASP A 821 27.46 11.60 9.75
C ASP A 821 26.27 12.16 10.55
N LEU A 822 25.33 12.83 9.84
CA LEU A 822 24.15 13.40 10.47
C LEU A 822 23.17 12.31 10.87
N LYS A 823 22.64 12.41 12.10
CA LYS A 823 21.49 11.64 12.59
C LYS A 823 20.41 12.63 12.98
N PRO A 824 19.60 13.09 12.03
CA PRO A 824 18.53 14.02 12.35
C PRO A 824 17.48 13.31 13.23
N GLU A 825 17.13 13.93 14.35
CA GLU A 825 16.05 13.45 15.21
C GLU A 825 14.69 13.55 14.49
N ASN A 826 14.56 14.53 13.56
CA ASN A 826 13.41 14.72 12.71
C ASN A 826 13.87 15.20 11.32
N LEU A 827 13.71 14.34 10.30
CA LEU A 827 14.16 14.63 8.94
C LEU A 827 13.48 15.87 8.34
N SER A 828 12.16 15.95 8.44
CA SER A 828 11.38 17.07 7.87
C SER A 828 11.80 18.41 8.45
N GLN A 829 12.05 18.47 9.75
CA GLN A 829 12.54 19.68 10.42
C GLN A 829 13.94 20.06 9.98
N PHE A 830 14.84 19.06 9.88
CA PHE A 830 16.20 19.30 9.40
C PHE A 830 16.18 19.86 7.97
N LEU A 831 15.40 19.25 7.09
CA LEU A 831 15.28 19.69 5.71
C LEU A 831 14.77 21.12 5.64
N TYR A 832 13.69 21.42 6.34
CA TYR A 832 13.13 22.79 6.38
C TYR A 832 14.14 23.85 6.85
N ASN A 833 14.90 23.56 7.91
CA ASN A 833 15.85 24.50 8.49
C ASN A 833 17.13 24.69 7.65
N ASN A 834 17.46 23.73 6.76
CA ASN A 834 18.68 23.75 5.96
C ASN A 834 18.44 23.93 4.46
N MET A 835 17.21 24.27 4.06
CA MET A 835 16.84 24.49 2.66
C MET A 835 17.58 25.69 2.10
N GLN A 836 18.24 25.52 0.96
CA GLN A 836 18.92 26.55 0.21
C GLN A 836 18.28 26.69 -1.17
N THR A 837 18.49 27.83 -1.81
CA THR A 837 17.93 28.10 -3.15
C THR A 837 19.02 28.15 -4.20
N LEU A 838 18.73 27.59 -5.39
CA LEU A 838 19.61 27.64 -6.55
C LEU A 838 18.82 27.96 -7.81
N GLN A 839 19.43 28.70 -8.73
CA GLN A 839 18.81 29.02 -10.01
C GLN A 839 18.95 27.85 -10.99
N GLN A 840 17.82 27.31 -11.50
CA GLN A 840 17.83 26.12 -12.35
C GLN A 840 18.71 26.25 -13.60
N LYS A 841 18.80 27.44 -14.21
CA LYS A 841 19.65 27.65 -15.38
C LYS A 841 21.15 27.43 -15.12
N THR A 842 21.61 27.56 -13.87
CA THR A 842 23.00 27.39 -13.48
C THR A 842 23.44 25.93 -13.42
N LEU A 843 22.50 25.00 -13.43
CA LEU A 843 22.77 23.57 -13.44
C LEU A 843 23.50 23.19 -14.76
N GLU A 844 24.64 22.53 -14.66
CA GLU A 844 25.39 22.04 -15.81
C GLU A 844 24.92 20.66 -16.24
N VAL A 845 24.83 20.43 -17.57
CA VAL A 845 24.38 19.12 -18.10
C VAL A 845 25.35 17.99 -17.75
N ASN A 846 26.64 18.31 -17.63
CA ASN A 846 27.66 17.29 -17.33
C ASN A 846 27.61 16.79 -15.88
N CYS A 847 27.30 17.66 -14.94
CA CYS A 847 27.21 17.33 -13.51
C CYS A 847 26.34 18.39 -12.79
N TRP A 848 25.35 17.97 -12.03
CA TRP A 848 24.64 18.88 -11.14
C TRP A 848 25.40 19.05 -9.83
N THR A 849 25.95 20.25 -9.64
CA THR A 849 26.58 20.66 -8.39
C THR A 849 25.55 21.45 -7.58
N LEU A 850 25.03 20.83 -6.53
CA LEU A 850 24.09 21.45 -5.60
C LEU A 850 24.91 22.16 -4.52
N ALA A 851 25.17 23.44 -4.71
CA ALA A 851 25.98 24.25 -3.80
C ALA A 851 25.53 25.70 -3.82
N ASP A 852 25.85 26.44 -2.77
CA ASP A 852 25.57 27.85 -2.70
C ASP A 852 26.37 28.67 -3.75
N ASN A 853 25.93 29.88 -3.98
CA ASN A 853 26.56 30.76 -4.98
C ASN A 853 28.05 31.05 -4.69
N SER A 854 28.50 30.98 -3.43
CA SER A 854 29.89 31.23 -3.06
C SER A 854 30.78 30.08 -3.52
N ILE A 855 30.35 28.85 -3.32
CA ILE A 855 31.02 27.63 -3.76
C ILE A 855 31.02 27.55 -5.30
N LEU A 856 29.89 27.84 -5.96
CA LEU A 856 29.78 27.85 -7.41
C LEU A 856 30.68 28.91 -8.04
N ASN A 857 30.79 30.08 -7.45
CA ASN A 857 31.69 31.14 -7.88
C ASN A 857 33.17 30.74 -7.71
N LEU A 858 33.48 30.05 -6.59
CA LEU A 858 34.82 29.52 -6.35
C LEU A 858 35.16 28.44 -7.40
N LYS A 859 34.26 27.51 -7.67
CA LYS A 859 34.40 26.49 -8.74
C LYS A 859 34.69 27.15 -10.06
N THR A 860 33.89 28.14 -10.47
CA THR A 860 34.05 28.89 -11.73
C THR A 860 35.42 29.60 -11.81
N LYS A 861 35.92 30.14 -10.69
CA LYS A 861 37.26 30.75 -10.62
C LYS A 861 38.36 29.71 -10.81
N ILE A 862 38.22 28.53 -10.18
CA ILE A 862 39.20 27.44 -10.31
C ILE A 862 39.22 26.94 -11.78
N GLU A 863 38.03 26.71 -12.38
CA GLU A 863 37.92 26.24 -13.76
C GLU A 863 38.47 27.23 -14.78
N LYS A 864 38.32 28.55 -14.55
CA LYS A 864 38.90 29.58 -15.39
C LYS A 864 40.40 29.71 -15.22
N ALA A 865 40.94 29.43 -14.05
CA ALA A 865 42.36 29.57 -13.76
C ALA A 865 43.16 28.30 -14.11
N GLY A 866 42.50 27.12 -14.18
CA GLY A 866 43.14 25.82 -14.44
C GLY A 866 42.89 25.31 -15.86
N LYS A 867 43.75 24.41 -16.34
CA LYS A 867 43.48 23.57 -17.50
C LYS A 867 42.86 22.26 -17.03
N PRO A 868 41.81 21.74 -17.67
CA PRO A 868 41.29 20.40 -17.37
C PRO A 868 42.37 19.34 -17.46
N LEU A 869 42.40 18.39 -16.52
CA LEU A 869 43.41 17.34 -16.46
C LEU A 869 43.51 16.53 -17.75
N LYS A 870 42.38 16.34 -18.44
CA LYS A 870 42.29 15.69 -19.76
C LYS A 870 43.05 16.41 -20.90
N ASP A 871 43.34 17.69 -20.70
CA ASP A 871 44.04 18.52 -21.71
C ASP A 871 45.56 18.60 -21.43
N TRP A 872 46.02 17.82 -20.46
CA TRP A 872 47.42 17.61 -20.13
C TRP A 872 47.84 16.23 -20.64
N ASP A 873 48.51 16.17 -21.79
CA ASP A 873 49.14 14.97 -22.32
C ASP A 873 50.44 14.62 -21.57
#